data_3ea91948584898ce5aeae2fa81c126a0
#
_entry.id   3ea91948584898ce5aeae2fa81c126a0
#
_cell.length_a   1.000
_cell.length_b   1.000
_cell.length_c   1.000
_cell.angle_alpha   90.00
_cell.angle_beta   90.00
_cell.angle_gamma   90.00
#
_symmetry.space_group_name_H-M   'P 1'
#
loop_
_entity.id
_entity.type
_entity.pdbx_description
1 polymer ?
#
loop_
_entity_poly.entity_id
_entity_poly.type
_entity_poly.pdbx_seq_one_letter_code
_entity_poly.pdbx_strand_id
1 'polypeptide(L)'
;MKTTLKIARTELALLFYSPIAWFLLVAFLFQSGLAYTTSIEGYLTQQQMGGINLRYLQFITNNLFTPPYGIWPSLAGKLYLYLPLLTMGLMSREISSGTIKLLYSSPIKVREIIFGKFIAMMIYNLALILILALIVVCALFNIRSADAGLLFSGLFGLYLLLCAYAAIGLFMSCLTSYQVVAALSTLVLLAVLSYIGTVWQDKDFVRDLTYFLSISGRANHMLQGLINTKDILYFLVIIFVFLAFGIYKLQSDRESKPVWVKVSRYTLIVAGALALGYLTSRPGWVGYWDNTSTKIMTLTEGGQKILKETGDDPIEVTTYVNLLDNRFWYGRPDQRNEDMARWEPYLRFKPNMKFNYVYFYDSTADKNLFKYNPGMNLKSLAEKYAKSMKMDLAMFKTPEEIHKLIDLRPEQNRYVMHLQYKDRSTFLRLYDDQRVFPSEAETGAAIKRLLQAKLPKIAFLQGEGERSIDKAGDRHYDLLTEKITFRYALVNQGFDVETVNGKDQEIPGGIAALVIADPKADFDTVTLKKIRSYIAKGGNLLIAGEPGKQSLLNPLLQPLGVQLMDGMLVEQSKNFSPELLQTFLTPEGIDLSRQLKDDAQDSMPVTMRGAAALSYSKDGPFAITPLVMNNAAFSWNKKIKPDQDQLETAEDNSAVAGLPAGTIVTFIGDQPEEKKKKPETNPLVYSPEQGDQRGALPVAVSLTRNINGKQQRIVVSGDADFLSNSELARQNIRTANFDFSTAVFSWFSYGEFPIDGYRPPSVDKRLTLTDGGLNFLKWLLLGILPGLVLLIGAVTLIRRKRK
;
A
#
# COMPACT_ATOMS: atom_id res chain seq x y z
N MET A 1 -4.09 -6.51 48.68
CA MET A 1 -4.76 -5.54 47.77
C MET A 1 -5.03 -4.17 48.43
N LYS A 2 -5.64 -4.10 49.65
CA LYS A 2 -5.94 -2.80 50.30
C LYS A 2 -4.69 -1.91 50.47
N THR A 3 -3.54 -2.50 50.90
CA THR A 3 -2.27 -1.80 51.12
C THR A 3 -1.68 -1.25 49.82
N THR A 4 -1.67 -2.08 48.78
CA THR A 4 -1.17 -1.68 47.45
C THR A 4 -1.94 -0.48 46.89
N LEU A 5 -3.28 -0.47 47.01
CA LEU A 5 -4.13 0.65 46.56
C LEU A 5 -3.92 1.91 47.41
N LYS A 6 -3.66 1.76 48.75
CA LYS A 6 -3.32 2.93 49.60
C LYS A 6 -2.00 3.55 49.16
N ILE A 7 -0.98 2.74 48.86
CA ILE A 7 0.32 3.21 48.34
C ILE A 7 0.11 3.90 47.00
N ALA A 8 -0.65 3.29 46.08
CA ALA A 8 -0.96 3.88 44.76
C ALA A 8 -1.63 5.25 44.87
N ARG A 9 -2.63 5.39 45.75
CA ARG A 9 -3.31 6.66 46.01
C ARG A 9 -2.34 7.72 46.56
N THR A 10 -1.47 7.35 47.49
CA THR A 10 -0.48 8.29 48.05
C THR A 10 0.54 8.73 47.01
N GLU A 11 1.08 7.81 46.22
CA GLU A 11 2.02 8.14 45.14
C GLU A 11 1.38 8.99 44.03
N LEU A 12 0.15 8.67 43.65
CA LEU A 12 -0.58 9.47 42.68
C LEU A 12 -0.80 10.91 43.20
N ALA A 13 -1.15 11.05 44.47
CA ALA A 13 -1.27 12.37 45.10
C ALA A 13 0.06 13.12 45.09
N LEU A 14 1.19 12.41 45.38
CA LEU A 14 2.53 13.00 45.32
C LEU A 14 2.93 13.43 43.90
N LEU A 15 2.56 12.67 42.87
CA LEU A 15 2.79 13.04 41.48
C LEU A 15 2.02 14.34 41.13
N PHE A 16 0.74 14.43 41.46
CA PHE A 16 -0.07 15.63 41.17
C PHE A 16 0.26 16.82 42.10
N TYR A 17 1.00 16.59 43.16
CA TYR A 17 1.59 17.64 43.96
C TYR A 17 2.97 18.10 43.48
N SER A 18 3.48 17.52 42.41
CA SER A 18 4.70 17.92 41.73
C SER A 18 4.38 18.86 40.56
N PRO A 19 5.05 20.01 40.44
CA PRO A 19 4.92 20.89 39.27
C PRO A 19 5.27 20.18 37.96
N ILE A 20 6.23 19.24 37.99
CA ILE A 20 6.72 18.48 36.81
C ILE A 20 5.60 17.69 36.16
N ALA A 21 4.74 17.03 36.93
CA ALA A 21 3.62 16.25 36.40
C ALA A 21 2.63 17.12 35.60
N TRP A 22 2.28 18.29 36.10
CA TRP A 22 1.40 19.24 35.42
C TRP A 22 2.05 19.82 34.17
N PHE A 23 3.32 20.21 34.26
CA PHE A 23 4.08 20.74 33.13
C PHE A 23 4.14 19.70 31.99
N LEU A 24 4.38 18.43 32.29
CA LEU A 24 4.44 17.36 31.30
C LEU A 24 3.08 17.10 30.65
N LEU A 25 1.96 17.15 31.40
CA LEU A 25 0.61 17.07 30.84
C LEU A 25 0.35 18.22 29.88
N VAL A 26 0.71 19.45 30.25
CA VAL A 26 0.53 20.64 29.39
C VAL A 26 1.41 20.54 28.14
N ALA A 27 2.69 20.20 28.31
CA ALA A 27 3.61 20.04 27.17
C ALA A 27 3.14 18.96 26.21
N PHE A 28 2.68 17.82 26.75
CA PHE A 28 2.17 16.71 25.94
C PHE A 28 0.87 17.09 25.21
N LEU A 29 -0.05 17.77 25.87
CA LEU A 29 -1.30 18.28 25.27
C LEU A 29 -1.00 19.28 24.14
N PHE A 30 -0.12 20.24 24.40
CA PHE A 30 0.30 21.22 23.39
C PHE A 30 0.95 20.54 22.18
N GLN A 31 1.89 19.65 22.42
CA GLN A 31 2.59 18.91 21.37
C GLN A 31 1.65 18.03 20.53
N SER A 32 0.73 17.31 21.19
CA SER A 32 -0.25 16.45 20.51
C SER A 32 -1.24 17.29 19.71
N GLY A 33 -1.70 18.43 20.28
CA GLY A 33 -2.56 19.38 19.61
C GLY A 33 -1.89 20.01 18.39
N LEU A 34 -0.62 20.40 18.51
CA LEU A 34 0.15 20.95 17.41
C LEU A 34 0.32 19.94 16.27
N ALA A 35 0.71 18.70 16.61
CA ALA A 35 0.84 17.63 15.61
C ALA A 35 -0.49 17.40 14.85
N TYR A 36 -1.61 17.34 15.57
CA TYR A 36 -2.92 17.12 14.96
C TYR A 36 -3.34 18.32 14.09
N THR A 37 -3.27 19.54 14.60
CA THR A 37 -3.74 20.74 13.87
C THR A 37 -2.90 21.02 12.63
N THR A 38 -1.58 20.84 12.68
CA THR A 38 -0.71 21.01 11.51
C THR A 38 -0.98 19.95 10.44
N SER A 39 -1.16 18.69 10.85
CA SER A 39 -1.40 17.62 9.89
C SER A 39 -2.78 17.74 9.23
N ILE A 40 -3.85 18.03 9.99
CA ILE A 40 -5.20 18.16 9.42
C ILE A 40 -5.34 19.40 8.53
N GLU A 41 -4.59 20.48 8.81
CA GLU A 41 -4.52 21.68 7.96
C GLU A 41 -4.02 21.34 6.56
N GLY A 42 -3.00 20.48 6.44
CA GLY A 42 -2.51 20.01 5.14
C GLY A 42 -3.60 19.30 4.33
N TYR A 43 -4.38 18.43 4.95
CA TYR A 43 -5.51 17.77 4.29
C TYR A 43 -6.64 18.71 3.93
N LEU A 44 -6.94 19.69 4.79
CA LEU A 44 -7.94 20.73 4.51
C LEU A 44 -7.55 21.57 3.29
N THR A 45 -6.29 21.98 3.19
CA THR A 45 -5.75 22.69 2.04
C THR A 45 -5.88 21.86 0.75
N GLN A 46 -5.55 20.58 0.80
CA GLN A 46 -5.73 19.68 -0.35
C GLN A 46 -7.20 19.55 -0.76
N GLN A 47 -8.11 19.47 0.21
CA GLN A 47 -9.55 19.44 -0.05
C GLN A 47 -10.05 20.72 -0.72
N GLN A 48 -9.56 21.88 -0.29
CA GLN A 48 -9.92 23.18 -0.86
C GLN A 48 -9.38 23.40 -2.27
N MET A 49 -8.16 22.92 -2.55
CA MET A 49 -7.57 22.96 -3.89
C MET A 49 -8.41 22.17 -4.90
N GLY A 50 -9.08 21.10 -4.46
CA GLY A 50 -9.93 20.29 -5.33
C GLY A 50 -9.19 19.59 -6.47
N GLY A 51 -9.90 19.21 -7.53
CA GLY A 51 -9.32 18.59 -8.72
C GLY A 51 -8.51 17.34 -8.41
N ILE A 52 -7.30 17.25 -8.98
CA ILE A 52 -6.40 16.10 -8.79
C ILE A 52 -5.99 15.89 -7.31
N ASN A 53 -6.02 16.94 -6.48
CA ASN A 53 -5.64 16.84 -5.07
C ASN A 53 -6.62 15.98 -4.26
N LEU A 54 -7.85 15.81 -4.69
CA LEU A 54 -8.82 14.94 -4.04
C LEU A 54 -8.41 13.46 -4.06
N ARG A 55 -7.49 13.06 -4.95
CA ARG A 55 -6.91 11.71 -4.97
C ARG A 55 -6.14 11.37 -3.67
N TYR A 56 -5.54 12.38 -3.05
CA TYR A 56 -4.75 12.21 -1.82
C TYR A 56 -5.61 12.15 -0.56
N LEU A 57 -6.92 12.41 -0.69
CA LEU A 57 -7.89 12.36 0.41
C LEU A 57 -8.52 10.97 0.63
N GLN A 58 -7.83 9.91 0.25
CA GLN A 58 -8.24 8.54 0.56
C GLN A 58 -7.56 8.08 1.85
N PHE A 59 -8.27 7.30 2.67
CA PHE A 59 -7.75 6.79 3.95
C PHE A 59 -7.18 7.89 4.85
N ILE A 60 -7.91 9.01 4.99
CA ILE A 60 -7.45 10.18 5.75
C ILE A 60 -7.06 9.78 7.18
N THR A 61 -7.88 8.97 7.88
CA THR A 61 -7.58 8.51 9.23
C THR A 61 -6.29 7.71 9.28
N ASN A 62 -6.11 6.76 8.34
CA ASN A 62 -4.90 5.96 8.27
C ASN A 62 -3.67 6.83 8.02
N ASN A 63 -3.70 7.66 6.98
CA ASN A 63 -2.56 8.49 6.59
C ASN A 63 -2.20 9.54 7.65
N LEU A 64 -3.21 10.08 8.37
CA LEU A 64 -3.01 11.08 9.41
C LEU A 64 -2.39 10.49 10.69
N PHE A 65 -2.76 9.26 11.07
CA PHE A 65 -2.42 8.70 12.38
C PHE A 65 -1.36 7.61 12.36
N THR A 66 -1.20 6.82 11.26
CA THR A 66 -0.38 5.61 11.28
C THR A 66 1.08 5.81 10.84
N PRO A 67 1.98 4.86 11.14
CA PRO A 67 3.32 4.83 10.59
C PRO A 67 3.35 4.90 9.06
N PRO A 68 4.43 5.43 8.45
CA PRO A 68 5.66 5.89 9.12
C PRO A 68 5.61 7.35 9.61
N TYR A 69 4.78 8.23 9.06
CA TYR A 69 4.83 9.68 9.28
C TYR A 69 3.63 10.25 10.06
N GLY A 70 2.70 9.43 10.49
CA GLY A 70 1.50 9.85 11.19
C GLY A 70 1.73 10.35 12.61
N ILE A 71 0.64 10.79 13.24
CA ILE A 71 0.64 11.36 14.59
C ILE A 71 1.12 10.33 15.63
N TRP A 72 0.67 9.06 15.55
CA TRP A 72 1.02 8.03 16.51
C TRP A 72 2.54 7.77 16.60
N PRO A 73 3.26 7.50 15.48
CA PRO A 73 4.72 7.30 15.55
C PRO A 73 5.46 8.56 15.98
N SER A 74 4.99 9.75 15.57
CA SER A 74 5.59 11.03 16.00
C SER A 74 5.50 11.22 17.51
N LEU A 75 4.38 10.83 18.13
CA LEU A 75 4.21 10.91 19.58
C LEU A 75 4.96 9.78 20.29
N ALA A 76 4.84 8.53 19.81
CA ALA A 76 5.54 7.38 20.38
C ALA A 76 7.06 7.61 20.44
N GLY A 77 7.63 8.19 19.37
CA GLY A 77 9.03 8.55 19.28
C GLY A 77 9.49 9.66 20.25
N LYS A 78 8.58 10.29 20.98
CA LYS A 78 8.89 11.34 21.97
C LYS A 78 8.55 10.93 23.41
N LEU A 79 7.74 9.88 23.59
CA LEU A 79 7.31 9.41 24.91
C LEU A 79 8.48 9.02 25.83
N TYR A 80 9.58 8.49 25.26
CA TYR A 80 10.77 8.12 26.04
C TYR A 80 11.44 9.33 26.71
N LEU A 81 11.14 10.58 26.30
CA LEU A 81 11.63 11.80 26.95
C LEU A 81 10.80 12.17 28.20
N TYR A 82 9.49 11.87 28.19
CA TYR A 82 8.58 12.25 29.27
C TYR A 82 8.66 11.32 30.47
N LEU A 83 8.75 10.01 30.24
CA LEU A 83 8.66 9.00 31.31
C LEU A 83 9.83 9.05 32.29
N PRO A 84 11.09 9.31 31.91
CA PRO A 84 12.19 9.43 32.88
C PRO A 84 11.96 10.50 33.94
N LEU A 85 11.39 11.65 33.54
CA LEU A 85 11.11 12.76 34.46
C LEU A 85 9.99 12.41 35.47
N LEU A 86 9.05 11.57 35.07
CA LEU A 86 7.96 11.12 35.93
C LEU A 86 8.39 10.00 36.88
N THR A 87 9.27 9.11 36.43
CA THR A 87 9.64 7.89 37.17
C THR A 87 10.87 8.07 38.06
N MET A 88 11.68 9.11 37.78
CA MET A 88 12.99 9.29 38.50
C MET A 88 12.88 9.28 40.02
N GLY A 89 11.82 9.87 40.59
CA GLY A 89 11.64 10.00 42.01
C GLY A 89 10.83 8.88 42.66
N LEU A 90 10.35 7.89 41.94
CA LEU A 90 9.45 6.87 42.50
C LEU A 90 10.07 6.07 43.65
N MET A 91 11.33 5.68 43.54
CA MET A 91 12.06 4.97 44.60
C MET A 91 13.30 5.72 45.05
N SER A 92 14.02 6.38 44.13
CA SER A 92 15.27 7.07 44.47
C SER A 92 15.06 8.18 45.53
N ARG A 93 13.92 8.85 45.56
CA ARG A 93 13.58 9.82 46.63
C ARG A 93 13.49 9.15 47.99
N GLU A 94 12.88 7.99 48.07
CA GLU A 94 12.75 7.25 49.35
C GLU A 94 14.09 6.66 49.82
N ILE A 95 14.90 6.22 48.85
CA ILE A 95 16.25 5.75 49.11
C ILE A 95 17.13 6.90 49.61
N SER A 96 17.11 8.06 48.98
CA SER A 96 17.94 9.23 49.33
C SER A 96 17.56 9.84 50.66
N SER A 97 16.24 9.91 50.95
CA SER A 97 15.76 10.46 52.25
C SER A 97 15.83 9.47 53.39
N GLY A 98 16.20 8.20 53.16
CA GLY A 98 16.22 7.16 54.16
C GLY A 98 14.86 6.62 54.58
N THR A 99 13.74 7.17 54.03
CA THR A 99 12.38 6.74 54.36
C THR A 99 12.08 5.31 53.94
N ILE A 100 12.87 4.74 53.02
CA ILE A 100 12.81 3.31 52.69
C ILE A 100 12.99 2.40 53.89
N LYS A 101 13.81 2.79 54.93
CA LYS A 101 13.99 2.03 56.15
C LYS A 101 12.71 1.95 56.98
N LEU A 102 11.89 2.99 56.99
CA LEU A 102 10.57 3.02 57.61
C LEU A 102 9.58 2.08 56.93
N LEU A 103 9.64 2.04 55.59
CA LEU A 103 8.82 1.12 54.79
C LEU A 103 9.23 -0.35 55.07
N TYR A 104 10.51 -0.61 55.29
CA TYR A 104 11.04 -1.94 55.61
C TYR A 104 10.71 -2.42 57.03
N SER A 105 10.56 -1.52 58.00
CA SER A 105 10.14 -1.81 59.35
C SER A 105 8.64 -1.99 59.52
N SER A 106 7.86 -1.58 58.50
CA SER A 106 6.41 -1.79 58.49
C SER A 106 6.03 -3.18 57.96
N PRO A 107 4.85 -3.74 58.33
CA PRO A 107 4.38 -5.06 57.86
C PRO A 107 3.99 -5.07 56.37
N ILE A 108 4.66 -4.26 55.53
CA ILE A 108 4.39 -4.13 54.11
C ILE A 108 5.40 -4.96 53.34
N LYS A 109 4.89 -5.78 52.38
CA LYS A 109 5.75 -6.59 51.53
C LYS A 109 6.34 -5.72 50.41
N VAL A 110 7.60 -5.96 50.02
CA VAL A 110 8.28 -5.21 48.93
C VAL A 110 7.46 -5.22 47.64
N ARG A 111 6.82 -6.35 47.33
CA ARG A 111 5.93 -6.45 46.16
C ARG A 111 4.75 -5.46 46.19
N GLU A 112 4.19 -5.18 47.38
CA GLU A 112 3.06 -4.24 47.52
C GLU A 112 3.52 -2.79 47.28
N ILE A 113 4.78 -2.47 47.61
CA ILE A 113 5.38 -1.16 47.38
C ILE A 113 5.55 -0.96 45.85
N ILE A 114 6.20 -1.89 45.16
CA ILE A 114 6.49 -1.80 43.75
C ILE A 114 5.19 -1.78 42.91
N PHE A 115 4.25 -2.70 43.19
CA PHE A 115 2.97 -2.70 42.52
C PHE A 115 2.13 -1.45 42.81
N GLY A 116 2.18 -0.93 44.05
CA GLY A 116 1.46 0.32 44.38
C GLY A 116 1.98 1.52 43.58
N LYS A 117 3.31 1.66 43.49
CA LYS A 117 3.93 2.74 42.70
C LYS A 117 3.68 2.56 41.19
N PHE A 118 3.74 1.34 40.70
CA PHE A 118 3.43 1.04 39.31
C PHE A 118 1.98 1.37 38.95
N ILE A 119 1.01 1.01 39.80
CA ILE A 119 -0.42 1.34 39.59
C ILE A 119 -0.61 2.87 39.57
N ALA A 120 0.08 3.63 40.42
CA ALA A 120 0.04 5.09 40.37
C ALA A 120 0.51 5.63 39.01
N MET A 121 1.58 5.06 38.45
CA MET A 121 2.06 5.42 37.11
C MET A 121 1.09 5.00 36.01
N MET A 122 0.46 3.82 36.10
CA MET A 122 -0.57 3.40 35.14
C MET A 122 -1.75 4.40 35.10
N ILE A 123 -2.20 4.89 36.27
CA ILE A 123 -3.27 5.90 36.35
C ILE A 123 -2.81 7.25 35.76
N TYR A 124 -1.56 7.64 36.00
CA TYR A 124 -1.01 8.86 35.39
C TYR A 124 -0.88 8.71 33.85
N ASN A 125 -0.41 7.56 33.38
CA ASN A 125 -0.35 7.24 31.94
C ASN A 125 -1.76 7.27 31.30
N LEU A 126 -2.78 6.85 32.05
CA LEU A 126 -4.16 6.98 31.59
C LEU A 126 -4.55 8.46 31.39
N ALA A 127 -4.06 9.39 32.19
CA ALA A 127 -4.28 10.82 31.96
C ALA A 127 -3.62 11.31 30.65
N LEU A 128 -2.43 10.79 30.29
CA LEU A 128 -1.81 11.08 29.00
C LEU A 128 -2.63 10.50 27.84
N ILE A 129 -3.14 9.29 27.98
CA ILE A 129 -4.01 8.66 26.98
C ILE A 129 -5.35 9.39 26.84
N LEU A 130 -5.89 9.95 27.91
CA LEU A 130 -7.11 10.79 27.84
C LEU A 130 -6.88 12.07 27.02
N ILE A 131 -5.68 12.64 27.06
CA ILE A 131 -5.30 13.74 26.15
C ILE A 131 -5.35 13.27 24.69
N LEU A 132 -4.80 12.09 24.39
CA LEU A 132 -4.86 11.52 23.04
C LEU A 132 -6.29 11.12 22.65
N ALA A 133 -7.07 10.61 23.58
CA ALA A 133 -8.50 10.33 23.35
C ALA A 133 -9.29 11.60 22.97
N LEU A 134 -8.93 12.75 23.53
CA LEU A 134 -9.50 14.03 23.10
C LEU A 134 -9.16 14.34 21.63
N ILE A 135 -7.91 14.10 21.21
CA ILE A 135 -7.51 14.23 19.79
C ILE A 135 -8.31 13.28 18.91
N VAL A 136 -8.51 12.03 19.36
CA VAL A 136 -9.35 11.05 18.66
C VAL A 136 -10.79 11.55 18.53
N VAL A 137 -11.36 12.11 19.59
CA VAL A 137 -12.71 12.70 19.53
C VAL A 137 -12.77 13.84 18.51
N CYS A 138 -11.76 14.73 18.49
CA CYS A 138 -11.66 15.77 17.48
C CYS A 138 -11.60 15.17 16.06
N ALA A 139 -10.82 14.10 15.85
CA ALA A 139 -10.73 13.43 14.57
C ALA A 139 -12.06 12.79 14.12
N LEU A 140 -12.79 12.15 15.04
CA LEU A 140 -14.11 11.56 14.76
C LEU A 140 -15.15 12.61 14.33
N PHE A 141 -15.02 13.86 14.82
CA PHE A 141 -15.89 14.96 14.38
C PHE A 141 -15.40 15.63 13.09
N ASN A 142 -14.09 15.73 12.87
CA ASN A 142 -13.51 16.49 11.77
C ASN A 142 -13.32 15.67 10.49
N ILE A 143 -13.29 14.35 10.59
CA ILE A 143 -13.16 13.44 9.45
C ILE A 143 -14.50 12.72 9.27
N ARG A 144 -15.10 12.86 8.09
CA ARG A 144 -16.34 12.14 7.80
C ARG A 144 -16.08 10.64 7.75
N SER A 145 -16.77 9.87 8.59
CA SER A 145 -16.63 8.41 8.69
C SER A 145 -15.21 7.96 9.06
N ALA A 146 -14.57 8.67 10.00
CA ALA A 146 -13.24 8.30 10.52
C ALA A 146 -13.19 6.85 11.02
N ASP A 147 -12.05 6.17 10.82
CA ASP A 147 -11.84 4.79 11.26
C ASP A 147 -11.60 4.72 12.78
N ALA A 148 -12.69 4.59 13.53
CA ALA A 148 -12.66 4.51 14.99
C ALA A 148 -11.85 3.29 15.49
N GLY A 149 -11.94 2.15 14.82
CA GLY A 149 -11.24 0.93 15.21
C GLY A 149 -9.73 1.08 15.17
N LEU A 150 -9.22 1.71 14.10
CA LEU A 150 -7.81 2.08 13.98
C LEU A 150 -7.37 3.03 15.09
N LEU A 151 -8.14 4.08 15.34
CA LEU A 151 -7.82 5.10 16.35
C LEU A 151 -7.75 4.51 17.76
N PHE A 152 -8.72 3.67 18.17
CA PHE A 152 -8.73 3.04 19.47
C PHE A 152 -7.62 1.99 19.62
N SER A 153 -7.29 1.24 18.56
CA SER A 153 -6.15 0.33 18.56
C SER A 153 -4.84 1.06 18.82
N GLY A 154 -4.65 2.23 18.19
CA GLY A 154 -3.50 3.09 18.40
C GLY A 154 -3.38 3.60 19.84
N LEU A 155 -4.50 4.07 20.44
CA LEU A 155 -4.54 4.48 21.86
C LEU A 155 -4.14 3.33 22.79
N PHE A 156 -4.65 2.12 22.52
CA PHE A 156 -4.32 0.94 23.32
C PHE A 156 -2.84 0.58 23.23
N GLY A 157 -2.25 0.60 22.02
CA GLY A 157 -0.83 0.35 21.80
C GLY A 157 0.06 1.38 22.53
N LEU A 158 -0.29 2.66 22.45
CA LEU A 158 0.42 3.72 23.17
C LEU A 158 0.31 3.56 24.69
N TYR A 159 -0.84 3.14 25.20
CA TYR A 159 -1.01 2.87 26.65
C TYR A 159 -0.09 1.74 27.14
N LEU A 160 -0.02 0.62 26.40
CA LEU A 160 0.88 -0.49 26.73
C LEU A 160 2.34 -0.06 26.69
N LEU A 161 2.72 0.74 25.68
CA LEU A 161 4.07 1.30 25.56
C LEU A 161 4.42 2.19 26.77
N LEU A 162 3.52 3.09 27.17
CA LEU A 162 3.70 3.94 28.35
C LEU A 162 3.84 3.13 29.65
N CYS A 163 3.05 2.07 29.81
CA CYS A 163 3.14 1.17 30.96
C CYS A 163 4.48 0.42 31.00
N ALA A 164 4.99 -0.04 29.84
CA ALA A 164 6.31 -0.67 29.76
C ALA A 164 7.42 0.34 30.12
N TYR A 165 7.37 1.55 29.59
CA TYR A 165 8.32 2.62 29.92
C TYR A 165 8.28 2.98 31.42
N ALA A 166 7.08 3.02 32.03
CA ALA A 166 6.93 3.26 33.44
C ALA A 166 7.54 2.13 34.31
N ALA A 167 7.39 0.87 33.91
CA ALA A 167 8.01 -0.28 34.61
C ALA A 167 9.54 -0.22 34.56
N ILE A 168 10.10 0.11 33.38
CA ILE A 168 11.55 0.32 33.18
C ILE A 168 12.05 1.47 34.07
N GLY A 169 11.39 2.61 34.02
CA GLY A 169 11.78 3.79 34.82
C GLY A 169 11.67 3.54 36.34
N LEU A 170 10.64 2.82 36.78
CA LEU A 170 10.54 2.40 38.19
C LEU A 170 11.73 1.52 38.62
N PHE A 171 12.11 0.55 37.79
CA PHE A 171 13.28 -0.27 38.04
C PHE A 171 14.58 0.56 38.13
N MET A 172 14.80 1.47 37.17
CA MET A 172 15.97 2.35 37.15
C MET A 172 16.01 3.24 38.41
N SER A 173 14.84 3.70 38.89
CA SER A 173 14.71 4.44 40.14
C SER A 173 15.03 3.59 41.38
N CYS A 174 14.95 2.26 41.32
CA CYS A 174 15.39 1.35 42.41
C CYS A 174 16.90 1.18 42.47
N LEU A 175 17.66 1.50 41.40
CA LEU A 175 19.10 1.22 41.32
C LEU A 175 19.96 2.30 41.97
N THR A 176 19.46 3.51 42.14
CA THR A 176 20.21 4.68 42.60
C THR A 176 19.43 5.56 43.57
N SER A 177 20.15 6.20 44.49
CA SER A 177 19.59 7.22 45.38
C SER A 177 19.48 8.62 44.73
N TYR A 178 20.14 8.84 43.58
CA TYR A 178 20.17 10.14 42.92
C TYR A 178 19.09 10.19 41.81
N GLN A 179 18.10 11.09 41.96
CA GLN A 179 16.97 11.21 41.01
C GLN A 179 17.44 11.54 39.59
N VAL A 180 18.42 12.42 39.42
CA VAL A 180 18.95 12.81 38.12
C VAL A 180 19.63 11.62 37.44
N VAL A 181 20.37 10.81 38.19
CA VAL A 181 21.00 9.58 37.65
C VAL A 181 19.93 8.57 37.24
N ALA A 182 18.85 8.43 38.03
CA ALA A 182 17.72 7.58 37.68
C ALA A 182 17.04 8.06 36.37
N ALA A 183 16.85 9.37 36.21
CA ALA A 183 16.28 9.92 34.98
C ALA A 183 17.17 9.68 33.76
N LEU A 184 18.49 9.97 33.88
CA LEU A 184 19.43 9.81 32.76
C LEU A 184 19.58 8.33 32.38
N SER A 185 19.71 7.42 33.34
CA SER A 185 19.80 5.99 33.06
C SER A 185 18.51 5.43 32.44
N THR A 186 17.35 5.92 32.88
CA THR A 186 16.05 5.58 32.24
C THR A 186 16.02 6.08 30.79
N LEU A 187 16.40 7.35 30.57
CA LEU A 187 16.43 7.96 29.25
C LEU A 187 17.32 7.17 28.28
N VAL A 188 18.56 6.86 28.72
CA VAL A 188 19.51 6.10 27.90
C VAL A 188 18.97 4.71 27.59
N LEU A 189 18.43 3.98 28.58
CA LEU A 189 17.89 2.64 28.37
C LEU A 189 16.69 2.66 27.42
N LEU A 190 15.75 3.59 27.60
CA LEU A 190 14.59 3.74 26.72
C LEU A 190 15.00 4.16 25.31
N ALA A 191 15.97 5.05 25.16
CA ALA A 191 16.52 5.43 23.87
C ALA A 191 17.17 4.22 23.17
N VAL A 192 18.01 3.47 23.88
CA VAL A 192 18.60 2.23 23.34
C VAL A 192 17.50 1.26 22.88
N LEU A 193 16.53 0.93 23.73
CA LEU A 193 15.46 0.00 23.38
C LEU A 193 14.52 0.51 22.28
N SER A 194 14.43 1.83 22.09
CA SER A 194 13.63 2.42 21.00
C SER A 194 14.36 2.38 19.65
N TYR A 195 15.67 2.56 19.64
CA TYR A 195 16.46 2.68 18.41
C TYR A 195 17.27 1.43 18.07
N ILE A 196 17.42 0.47 19.00
CA ILE A 196 18.25 -0.73 18.79
C ILE A 196 17.81 -1.55 17.57
N GLY A 197 16.50 -1.52 17.25
CA GLY A 197 15.95 -2.21 16.08
C GLY A 197 16.38 -1.63 14.72
N THR A 198 17.11 -0.50 14.70
CA THR A 198 17.64 0.11 13.46
C THR A 198 19.15 -0.05 13.33
N VAL A 199 19.82 -0.58 14.37
CA VAL A 199 21.28 -0.72 14.42
C VAL A 199 21.70 -2.12 14.01
N TRP A 200 22.82 -2.22 13.26
CA TRP A 200 23.44 -3.50 12.81
C TRP A 200 22.48 -4.41 12.01
N GLN A 201 21.63 -3.81 11.19
CA GLN A 201 20.63 -4.54 10.39
C GLN A 201 21.25 -5.33 9.22
N ASP A 202 22.53 -5.15 8.94
CA ASP A 202 23.33 -5.87 7.96
C ASP A 202 23.78 -7.28 8.41
N LYS A 203 23.75 -7.56 9.73
CA LYS A 203 24.15 -8.84 10.34
C LYS A 203 22.93 -9.68 10.70
N ASP A 204 22.74 -10.83 10.08
CA ASP A 204 21.52 -11.64 10.20
C ASP A 204 21.12 -11.94 11.66
N PHE A 205 22.00 -12.55 12.45
CA PHE A 205 21.69 -12.87 13.86
C PHE A 205 21.47 -11.61 14.72
N VAL A 206 22.31 -10.57 14.52
CA VAL A 206 22.21 -9.33 15.30
C VAL A 206 20.94 -8.57 14.95
N ARG A 207 20.60 -8.53 13.67
CA ARG A 207 19.34 -7.93 13.19
C ARG A 207 18.12 -8.52 13.88
N ASP A 208 18.01 -9.86 13.90
CA ASP A 208 16.87 -10.54 14.49
C ASP A 208 16.78 -10.29 16.01
N LEU A 209 17.94 -10.29 16.69
CA LEU A 209 18.01 -9.98 18.11
C LEU A 209 17.65 -8.51 18.41
N THR A 210 18.19 -7.56 17.65
CA THR A 210 17.95 -6.13 17.87
C THR A 210 16.49 -5.76 17.53
N TYR A 211 15.92 -6.36 16.48
CA TYR A 211 14.51 -6.20 16.15
C TYR A 211 13.60 -6.76 17.25
N PHE A 212 13.95 -7.93 17.81
CA PHE A 212 13.20 -8.51 18.93
C PHE A 212 13.22 -7.63 20.18
N LEU A 213 14.34 -6.99 20.48
CA LEU A 213 14.50 -6.09 21.62
C LEU A 213 13.86 -4.71 21.43
N SER A 214 13.54 -4.32 20.22
CA SER A 214 12.94 -3.02 19.91
C SER A 214 11.51 -2.91 20.44
N ILE A 215 11.31 -2.06 21.48
CA ILE A 215 10.00 -1.86 22.08
C ILE A 215 9.07 -1.05 21.17
N SER A 216 9.59 -0.01 20.52
CA SER A 216 8.80 0.85 19.63
C SER A 216 8.29 0.10 18.41
N GLY A 217 9.09 -0.80 17.83
CA GLY A 217 8.68 -1.62 16.68
C GLY A 217 7.47 -2.52 16.97
N ARG A 218 7.34 -3.00 18.21
CA ARG A 218 6.20 -3.85 18.62
C ARG A 218 4.88 -3.10 18.75
N ALA A 219 4.91 -1.80 18.99
CA ALA A 219 3.70 -0.99 19.02
C ALA A 219 3.11 -0.75 17.61
N ASN A 220 3.93 -0.82 16.56
CA ASN A 220 3.55 -0.42 15.19
C ASN A 220 2.31 -1.15 14.65
N HIS A 221 2.14 -2.44 14.92
CA HIS A 221 0.94 -3.16 14.50
C HIS A 221 -0.34 -2.56 15.10
N MET A 222 -0.31 -2.27 16.42
CA MET A 222 -1.46 -1.65 17.09
C MET A 222 -1.69 -0.21 16.62
N LEU A 223 -0.61 0.53 16.29
CA LEU A 223 -0.70 1.87 15.71
C LEU A 223 -1.29 1.87 14.29
N GLN A 224 -1.21 0.74 13.58
CA GLN A 224 -1.80 0.51 12.26
C GLN A 224 -3.20 -0.12 12.30
N GLY A 225 -3.75 -0.37 13.50
CA GLY A 225 -5.08 -0.95 13.66
C GLY A 225 -5.12 -2.46 13.87
N LEU A 226 -3.97 -3.15 13.89
CA LEU A 226 -3.88 -4.59 14.11
C LEU A 226 -3.52 -4.90 15.57
N ILE A 227 -4.42 -5.54 16.29
CA ILE A 227 -4.14 -6.08 17.62
C ILE A 227 -3.80 -7.56 17.47
N ASN A 228 -2.66 -7.99 18.02
CA ASN A 228 -2.30 -9.40 18.10
C ASN A 228 -1.89 -9.79 19.52
N THR A 229 -2.09 -11.06 19.87
CA THR A 229 -1.75 -11.57 21.21
C THR A 229 -0.25 -11.55 21.49
N LYS A 230 0.58 -11.73 20.45
CA LYS A 230 2.04 -11.74 20.54
C LYS A 230 2.57 -10.41 21.07
N ASP A 231 2.11 -9.28 20.52
CA ASP A 231 2.59 -7.95 20.91
C ASP A 231 2.03 -7.54 22.30
N ILE A 232 0.77 -7.88 22.61
CA ILE A 232 0.22 -7.66 23.96
C ILE A 232 1.05 -8.41 25.00
N LEU A 233 1.28 -9.69 24.77
CA LEU A 233 2.06 -10.53 25.70
C LEU A 233 3.51 -10.06 25.83
N TYR A 234 4.11 -9.58 24.74
CA TYR A 234 5.43 -8.96 24.79
C TYR A 234 5.47 -7.78 25.78
N PHE A 235 4.53 -6.82 25.70
CA PHE A 235 4.46 -5.69 26.63
C PHE A 235 4.23 -6.17 28.07
N LEU A 236 3.35 -7.15 28.29
CA LEU A 236 3.10 -7.70 29.63
C LEU A 236 4.34 -8.41 30.20
N VAL A 237 5.08 -9.13 29.37
CA VAL A 237 6.35 -9.79 29.76
C VAL A 237 7.41 -8.75 30.14
N ILE A 238 7.58 -7.68 29.35
CA ILE A 238 8.52 -6.59 29.67
C ILE A 238 8.14 -5.92 31.01
N ILE A 239 6.87 -5.57 31.18
CA ILE A 239 6.39 -5.00 32.43
C ILE A 239 6.69 -5.93 33.61
N PHE A 240 6.37 -7.22 33.48
CA PHE A 240 6.63 -8.22 34.50
C PHE A 240 8.12 -8.34 34.84
N VAL A 241 8.99 -8.40 33.83
CA VAL A 241 10.46 -8.52 34.02
C VAL A 241 11.00 -7.34 34.81
N PHE A 242 10.68 -6.12 34.43
CA PHE A 242 11.21 -4.93 35.11
C PHE A 242 10.61 -4.72 36.49
N LEU A 243 9.35 -5.06 36.72
CA LEU A 243 8.77 -5.08 38.08
C LEU A 243 9.41 -6.15 38.95
N ALA A 244 9.65 -7.35 38.41
CA ALA A 244 10.35 -8.43 39.14
C ALA A 244 11.79 -8.03 39.45
N PHE A 245 12.50 -7.38 38.54
CA PHE A 245 13.83 -6.81 38.81
C PHE A 245 13.80 -5.79 39.93
N GLY A 246 12.82 -4.88 39.93
CA GLY A 246 12.65 -3.89 41.01
C GLY A 246 12.38 -4.52 42.35
N ILE A 247 11.46 -5.51 42.43
CA ILE A 247 11.16 -6.26 43.62
C ILE A 247 12.42 -6.98 44.13
N TYR A 248 13.09 -7.67 43.20
CA TYR A 248 14.27 -8.47 43.58
C TYR A 248 15.45 -7.60 44.00
N LYS A 249 15.67 -6.43 43.36
CA LYS A 249 16.70 -5.46 43.78
C LYS A 249 16.49 -5.03 45.21
N LEU A 250 15.30 -4.58 45.58
CA LEU A 250 14.98 -4.14 46.95
C LEU A 250 15.06 -5.28 48.00
N GLN A 251 14.73 -6.53 47.60
CA GLN A 251 14.92 -7.71 48.47
C GLN A 251 16.40 -8.04 48.65
N SER A 252 17.15 -7.99 47.53
CA SER A 252 18.59 -8.31 47.52
C SER A 252 19.43 -7.35 48.35
N ASP A 253 19.02 -6.11 48.50
CA ASP A 253 19.68 -5.11 49.34
C ASP A 253 19.50 -5.40 50.85
N ARG A 254 18.51 -6.23 51.19
CA ARG A 254 18.23 -6.66 52.56
C ARG A 254 18.90 -8.02 52.89
N GLU A 255 19.28 -8.81 51.90
CA GLU A 255 19.83 -10.15 52.04
C GLU A 255 21.34 -10.16 51.81
N SER A 256 22.10 -10.68 52.76
CA SER A 256 23.54 -10.90 52.61
C SER A 256 23.82 -12.21 51.86
N LYS A 257 23.46 -12.23 50.53
CA LYS A 257 23.74 -13.40 49.66
C LYS A 257 24.93 -13.12 48.72
N PRO A 258 25.71 -14.15 48.36
CA PRO A 258 26.81 -13.98 47.43
C PRO A 258 26.31 -13.48 46.07
N VAL A 259 27.16 -12.72 45.37
CA VAL A 259 26.83 -12.04 44.10
C VAL A 259 26.31 -13.03 43.05
N TRP A 260 26.86 -14.18 42.98
CA TRP A 260 26.51 -15.23 42.04
C TRP A 260 25.08 -15.80 42.21
N VAL A 261 24.54 -15.85 43.46
CA VAL A 261 23.13 -16.17 43.71
C VAL A 261 22.21 -15.03 43.30
N LYS A 262 22.70 -13.79 43.41
CA LYS A 262 21.98 -12.63 42.96
C LYS A 262 21.87 -12.62 41.43
N VAL A 263 22.98 -12.86 40.72
CA VAL A 263 23.02 -12.93 39.27
C VAL A 263 22.15 -14.07 38.75
N SER A 264 22.23 -15.28 39.33
CA SER A 264 21.43 -16.43 38.88
C SER A 264 19.93 -16.18 38.92
N ARG A 265 19.41 -15.42 39.89
CA ARG A 265 17.98 -15.06 39.95
C ARG A 265 17.56 -14.08 38.84
N TYR A 266 18.39 -13.06 38.52
CA TYR A 266 18.13 -12.19 37.39
C TYR A 266 18.13 -12.98 36.06
N THR A 267 19.11 -13.86 35.89
CA THR A 267 19.20 -14.76 34.73
C THR A 267 17.95 -15.65 34.59
N LEU A 268 17.45 -16.20 35.71
CA LEU A 268 16.24 -17.04 35.72
C LEU A 268 14.99 -16.25 35.31
N ILE A 269 14.86 -15.00 35.75
CA ILE A 269 13.75 -14.13 35.35
C ILE A 269 13.81 -13.88 33.84
N VAL A 270 15.01 -13.55 33.30
CA VAL A 270 15.21 -13.35 31.86
C VAL A 270 14.93 -14.62 31.06
N ALA A 271 15.49 -15.76 31.51
CA ALA A 271 15.27 -17.05 30.86
C ALA A 271 13.77 -17.43 30.82
N GLY A 272 13.06 -17.23 31.93
CA GLY A 272 11.61 -17.44 32.00
C GLY A 272 10.84 -16.52 31.08
N ALA A 273 11.25 -15.24 30.97
CA ALA A 273 10.63 -14.27 30.03
C ALA A 273 10.89 -14.65 28.57
N LEU A 274 12.13 -15.07 28.25
CA LEU A 274 12.46 -15.53 26.88
C LEU A 274 11.70 -16.81 26.51
N ALA A 275 11.58 -17.76 27.44
CA ALA A 275 10.80 -18.99 27.24
C ALA A 275 9.31 -18.67 26.99
N LEU A 276 8.72 -17.78 27.79
CA LEU A 276 7.35 -17.31 27.58
C LEU A 276 7.19 -16.61 26.23
N GLY A 277 8.10 -15.69 25.90
CA GLY A 277 8.09 -14.98 24.62
C GLY A 277 8.20 -15.92 23.42
N TYR A 278 9.06 -16.96 23.54
CA TYR A 278 9.20 -17.98 22.49
C TYR A 278 7.93 -18.80 22.30
N LEU A 279 7.33 -19.28 23.38
CA LEU A 279 6.09 -20.08 23.35
C LEU A 279 4.93 -19.28 22.76
N THR A 280 4.75 -18.05 23.22
CA THR A 280 3.65 -17.18 22.78
C THR A 280 3.82 -16.63 21.35
N SER A 281 5.03 -16.76 20.77
CA SER A 281 5.31 -16.37 19.36
C SER A 281 5.05 -17.49 18.37
N ARG A 282 4.68 -18.69 18.81
CA ARG A 282 4.39 -19.80 17.89
C ARG A 282 3.12 -19.55 17.07
N PRO A 283 3.13 -19.83 15.76
CA PRO A 283 2.01 -19.47 14.85
C PRO A 283 0.63 -19.96 15.31
N GLY A 284 0.55 -21.15 15.91
CA GLY A 284 -0.73 -21.71 16.38
C GLY A 284 -1.31 -21.04 17.65
N TRP A 285 -0.57 -20.15 18.31
CA TRP A 285 -0.97 -19.51 19.57
C TRP A 285 -1.23 -18.01 19.41
N VAL A 286 -1.01 -17.46 18.22
CA VAL A 286 -1.18 -16.03 17.96
C VAL A 286 -2.57 -15.76 17.40
N GLY A 287 -3.37 -14.99 18.14
CA GLY A 287 -4.62 -14.42 17.68
C GLY A 287 -4.40 -13.05 17.07
N TYR A 288 -5.16 -12.74 16.03
CA TYR A 288 -5.09 -11.46 15.29
C TYR A 288 -6.48 -10.83 15.21
N TRP A 289 -6.57 -9.54 15.48
CA TRP A 289 -7.80 -8.74 15.31
C TRP A 289 -7.46 -7.48 14.51
N ASP A 290 -7.89 -7.47 13.26
CA ASP A 290 -7.84 -6.29 12.42
C ASP A 290 -9.04 -5.39 12.75
N ASN A 291 -8.76 -4.26 13.39
CA ASN A 291 -9.77 -3.30 13.79
C ASN A 291 -10.02 -2.22 12.74
N THR A 292 -9.27 -2.22 11.63
CA THR A 292 -9.49 -1.25 10.55
C THR A 292 -10.84 -1.49 9.89
N SER A 293 -11.50 -0.41 9.46
CA SER A 293 -12.84 -0.46 8.84
C SER A 293 -12.87 -1.30 7.56
N THR A 294 -11.81 -1.24 6.76
CA THR A 294 -11.67 -1.96 5.48
C THR A 294 -10.81 -3.21 5.57
N LYS A 295 -10.42 -3.64 6.78
CA LYS A 295 -9.59 -4.83 7.04
C LYS A 295 -8.27 -4.84 6.24
N ILE A 296 -7.61 -3.67 6.14
CA ILE A 296 -6.37 -3.50 5.37
C ILE A 296 -5.17 -4.26 5.95
N MET A 297 -5.23 -4.62 7.23
CA MET A 297 -4.15 -5.32 7.93
C MET A 297 -4.26 -6.85 7.86
N THR A 298 -5.23 -7.40 7.11
CA THR A 298 -5.37 -8.85 6.88
C THR A 298 -5.63 -9.14 5.41
N LEU A 299 -5.41 -10.37 4.96
CA LEU A 299 -5.71 -10.77 3.59
C LEU A 299 -7.22 -10.82 3.34
N THR A 300 -7.63 -10.56 2.10
CA THR A 300 -9.01 -10.77 1.65
C THR A 300 -9.37 -12.26 1.68
N GLU A 301 -10.66 -12.58 1.59
CA GLU A 301 -11.11 -13.97 1.52
C GLU A 301 -10.49 -14.70 0.31
N GLY A 302 -10.33 -14.00 -0.83
CA GLY A 302 -9.67 -14.52 -2.01
C GLY A 302 -8.22 -14.90 -1.77
N GLY A 303 -7.43 -14.00 -1.17
CA GLY A 303 -6.04 -14.25 -0.80
C GLY A 303 -5.88 -15.39 0.22
N GLN A 304 -6.74 -15.43 1.25
CA GLN A 304 -6.76 -16.53 2.23
C GLN A 304 -7.08 -17.89 1.60
N LYS A 305 -8.04 -17.92 0.66
CA LYS A 305 -8.43 -19.15 -0.04
C LYS A 305 -7.26 -19.73 -0.84
N ILE A 306 -6.56 -18.87 -1.60
CA ILE A 306 -5.42 -19.29 -2.41
C ILE A 306 -4.30 -19.87 -1.55
N LEU A 307 -3.98 -19.25 -0.40
CA LEU A 307 -2.98 -19.78 0.51
C LEU A 307 -3.39 -21.13 1.12
N LYS A 308 -4.68 -21.35 1.40
CA LYS A 308 -5.19 -22.63 1.87
C LYS A 308 -5.05 -23.73 0.79
N GLU A 309 -5.23 -23.38 -0.48
CA GLU A 309 -5.06 -24.32 -1.61
C GLU A 309 -3.61 -24.81 -1.78
N THR A 310 -2.61 -24.10 -1.24
CA THR A 310 -1.20 -24.55 -1.26
C THR A 310 -0.92 -25.76 -0.34
N GLY A 311 -1.85 -26.16 0.52
CA GLY A 311 -1.65 -27.26 1.49
C GLY A 311 -0.47 -27.03 2.43
N ASP A 312 0.22 -28.12 2.81
CA ASP A 312 1.32 -28.07 3.80
C ASP A 312 2.73 -27.92 3.18
N ASP A 313 2.87 -28.05 1.86
CA ASP A 313 4.18 -27.91 1.21
C ASP A 313 4.67 -26.45 1.29
N PRO A 314 5.98 -26.20 1.54
CA PRO A 314 6.49 -24.85 1.68
C PRO A 314 6.48 -24.09 0.35
N ILE A 315 6.23 -22.77 0.40
CA ILE A 315 6.53 -21.84 -0.68
C ILE A 315 7.89 -21.22 -0.37
N GLU A 316 8.82 -21.30 -1.32
CA GLU A 316 10.12 -20.66 -1.20
C GLU A 316 10.10 -19.34 -1.99
N VAL A 317 10.52 -18.27 -1.34
CA VAL A 317 10.63 -16.92 -1.92
C VAL A 317 12.09 -16.53 -1.90
N THR A 318 12.72 -16.47 -3.07
CA THR A 318 14.12 -16.02 -3.22
C THR A 318 14.12 -14.63 -3.84
N THR A 319 14.54 -13.65 -3.07
CA THR A 319 14.66 -12.25 -3.51
C THR A 319 16.03 -12.02 -4.13
N TYR A 320 16.05 -11.69 -5.42
CA TYR A 320 17.27 -11.35 -6.15
C TYR A 320 17.42 -9.83 -6.21
N VAL A 321 18.57 -9.33 -5.74
CA VAL A 321 18.81 -7.90 -5.55
C VAL A 321 20.08 -7.48 -6.30
N ASN A 322 19.91 -6.72 -7.40
CA ASN A 322 21.03 -6.22 -8.19
C ASN A 322 21.53 -4.89 -7.63
N LEU A 323 22.83 -4.82 -7.28
CA LEU A 323 23.49 -3.63 -6.76
C LEU A 323 23.37 -2.40 -7.69
N LEU A 324 23.32 -2.64 -9.00
CA LEU A 324 23.30 -1.61 -10.03
C LEU A 324 21.88 -1.21 -10.48
N ASP A 325 20.86 -1.85 -9.93
CA ASP A 325 19.47 -1.49 -10.19
C ASP A 325 19.04 -0.30 -9.34
N ASN A 326 18.25 0.61 -9.92
CA ASN A 326 17.66 1.74 -9.21
C ASN A 326 16.74 1.31 -8.05
N ARG A 327 16.25 0.07 -8.04
CA ARG A 327 15.44 -0.56 -6.98
C ARG A 327 16.27 -1.21 -5.87
N PHE A 328 17.61 -1.20 -5.96
CA PHE A 328 18.51 -1.77 -4.94
C PHE A 328 18.18 -1.30 -3.52
N TRP A 329 17.79 -0.03 -3.34
CA TRP A 329 17.45 0.57 -2.04
C TRP A 329 16.36 -0.18 -1.27
N TYR A 330 15.43 -0.83 -1.97
CA TYR A 330 14.34 -1.59 -1.38
C TYR A 330 14.75 -2.99 -0.93
N GLY A 331 15.86 -3.52 -1.47
CA GLY A 331 16.35 -4.88 -1.18
C GLY A 331 17.62 -4.93 -0.37
N ARG A 332 18.12 -3.81 0.12
CA ARG A 332 19.34 -3.74 0.95
C ARG A 332 19.23 -4.67 2.16
N PRO A 333 20.37 -5.18 2.69
CA PRO A 333 20.38 -6.06 3.87
C PRO A 333 19.68 -5.47 5.09
N ASP A 334 19.76 -4.14 5.28
CA ASP A 334 19.09 -3.42 6.36
C ASP A 334 17.57 -3.26 6.17
N GLN A 335 17.05 -3.54 4.98
CA GLN A 335 15.62 -3.49 4.66
C GLN A 335 14.90 -4.84 4.84
N ARG A 336 15.61 -5.91 5.19
CA ARG A 336 15.02 -7.26 5.31
C ARG A 336 13.89 -7.35 6.32
N ASN A 337 13.95 -6.64 7.44
CA ASN A 337 12.87 -6.63 8.43
C ASN A 337 11.60 -5.97 7.90
N GLU A 338 11.74 -4.91 7.09
CA GLU A 338 10.60 -4.27 6.42
C GLU A 338 10.02 -5.19 5.35
N ASP A 339 10.86 -5.90 4.61
CA ASP A 339 10.41 -6.87 3.62
C ASP A 339 9.64 -8.03 4.29
N MET A 340 10.16 -8.60 5.37
CA MET A 340 9.47 -9.62 6.16
C MET A 340 8.15 -9.12 6.75
N ALA A 341 8.08 -7.84 7.15
CA ALA A 341 6.83 -7.25 7.62
C ALA A 341 5.74 -7.19 6.53
N ARG A 342 6.12 -7.04 5.24
CA ARG A 342 5.18 -7.13 4.10
C ARG A 342 4.63 -8.53 3.90
N TRP A 343 5.45 -9.57 4.19
CA TRP A 343 5.03 -10.96 4.09
C TRP A 343 4.26 -11.45 5.33
N GLU A 344 4.26 -10.70 6.43
CA GLU A 344 3.60 -11.11 7.68
C GLU A 344 2.10 -11.43 7.51
N PRO A 345 1.27 -10.68 6.74
CA PRO A 345 -0.11 -11.07 6.48
C PRO A 345 -0.26 -12.44 5.83
N TYR A 346 0.67 -12.84 4.96
CA TYR A 346 0.70 -14.16 4.31
C TYR A 346 1.17 -15.25 5.27
N LEU A 347 2.19 -14.97 6.09
CA LEU A 347 2.71 -15.90 7.10
C LEU A 347 1.69 -16.31 8.15
N ARG A 348 0.66 -15.49 8.40
CA ARG A 348 -0.45 -15.84 9.29
C ARG A 348 -1.26 -17.03 8.78
N PHE A 349 -1.38 -17.16 7.45
CA PHE A 349 -2.14 -18.22 6.79
C PHE A 349 -1.27 -19.33 6.22
N LYS A 350 0.02 -19.04 5.98
CA LYS A 350 1.01 -19.98 5.45
C LYS A 350 2.35 -19.84 6.20
N PRO A 351 2.45 -20.32 7.46
CA PRO A 351 3.61 -20.07 8.31
C PRO A 351 4.89 -20.78 7.88
N ASN A 352 4.82 -21.76 6.96
CA ASN A 352 5.96 -22.52 6.45
C ASN A 352 6.57 -21.94 5.16
N MET A 353 6.30 -20.67 4.82
CA MET A 353 7.03 -19.98 3.76
C MET A 353 8.50 -19.79 4.16
N LYS A 354 9.41 -19.98 3.19
CA LYS A 354 10.85 -19.80 3.38
C LYS A 354 11.32 -18.60 2.56
N PHE A 355 12.22 -17.79 3.12
CA PHE A 355 12.71 -16.57 2.51
C PHE A 355 14.22 -16.60 2.37
N ASN A 356 14.72 -16.42 1.13
CA ASN A 356 16.12 -16.36 0.79
C ASN A 356 16.43 -15.03 0.09
N TYR A 357 17.67 -14.52 0.23
CA TYR A 357 18.12 -13.31 -0.41
C TYR A 357 19.44 -13.57 -1.14
N VAL A 358 19.50 -13.19 -2.40
CA VAL A 358 20.69 -13.32 -3.24
C VAL A 358 21.07 -11.94 -3.78
N TYR A 359 22.22 -11.47 -3.34
CA TYR A 359 22.79 -10.21 -3.80
C TYR A 359 23.72 -10.46 -4.96
N PHE A 360 23.62 -9.65 -6.01
CA PHE A 360 24.46 -9.78 -7.19
C PHE A 360 24.68 -8.41 -7.85
N TYR A 361 25.58 -8.31 -8.82
CA TYR A 361 25.68 -7.18 -9.70
C TYR A 361 25.71 -7.65 -11.16
N ASP A 362 24.95 -6.97 -12.01
CA ASP A 362 24.88 -7.22 -13.45
C ASP A 362 24.36 -5.97 -14.17
N SER A 363 24.45 -5.98 -15.50
CA SER A 363 23.88 -4.95 -16.37
C SER A 363 22.38 -4.83 -16.13
N THR A 364 21.87 -3.60 -16.16
CA THR A 364 20.46 -3.30 -15.97
C THR A 364 19.87 -2.65 -17.22
N ALA A 365 18.56 -2.53 -17.28
CA ALA A 365 17.88 -1.80 -18.37
C ALA A 365 18.12 -0.27 -18.31
N ASP A 366 18.75 0.26 -17.26
CA ASP A 366 19.07 1.68 -17.14
C ASP A 366 20.21 2.06 -18.08
N LYS A 367 19.87 2.61 -19.23
CA LYS A 367 20.84 3.10 -20.24
C LYS A 367 21.70 4.25 -19.72
N ASN A 368 21.28 4.96 -18.67
CA ASN A 368 22.02 6.10 -18.13
C ASN A 368 23.16 5.66 -17.19
N LEU A 369 23.14 4.44 -16.70
CA LEU A 369 24.13 3.93 -15.76
C LEU A 369 25.57 4.13 -16.28
N PHE A 370 25.86 3.71 -17.51
CA PHE A 370 27.16 3.88 -18.15
C PHE A 370 27.37 5.28 -18.73
N LYS A 371 26.30 5.98 -19.12
CA LYS A 371 26.35 7.37 -19.58
C LYS A 371 26.88 8.31 -18.49
N TYR A 372 26.45 8.10 -17.23
CA TYR A 372 26.95 8.88 -16.10
C TYR A 372 28.26 8.36 -15.50
N ASN A 373 28.75 7.20 -15.97
CA ASN A 373 30.00 6.60 -15.52
C ASN A 373 30.87 6.18 -16.73
N PRO A 374 31.35 7.13 -17.56
CA PRO A 374 32.07 6.83 -18.78
C PRO A 374 33.39 6.13 -18.46
N GLY A 375 33.75 5.14 -19.29
CA GLY A 375 35.02 4.42 -19.18
C GLY A 375 35.07 3.35 -18.06
N MET A 376 34.00 3.16 -17.27
CA MET A 376 33.96 2.13 -16.25
C MET A 376 33.38 0.82 -16.80
N ASN A 377 34.02 -0.30 -16.47
CA ASN A 377 33.43 -1.61 -16.70
C ASN A 377 32.46 -1.99 -15.57
N LEU A 378 31.71 -3.06 -15.76
CA LEU A 378 30.68 -3.50 -14.83
C LEU A 378 31.22 -3.74 -13.41
N LYS A 379 32.37 -4.38 -13.28
CA LYS A 379 33.00 -4.67 -11.98
C LYS A 379 33.46 -3.39 -11.27
N SER A 380 34.16 -2.49 -11.97
CA SER A 380 34.60 -1.21 -11.36
C SER A 380 33.43 -0.32 -10.96
N LEU A 381 32.32 -0.42 -11.71
CA LEU A 381 31.09 0.26 -11.35
C LEU A 381 30.47 -0.35 -10.07
N ALA A 382 30.41 -1.66 -9.98
CA ALA A 382 29.93 -2.36 -8.77
C ALA A 382 30.81 -2.04 -7.53
N GLU A 383 32.14 -2.00 -7.70
CA GLU A 383 33.07 -1.58 -6.64
C GLU A 383 32.80 -0.15 -6.16
N LYS A 384 32.59 0.78 -7.10
CA LYS A 384 32.24 2.17 -6.78
C LYS A 384 30.94 2.27 -5.98
N TYR A 385 29.88 1.55 -6.42
CA TYR A 385 28.59 1.57 -5.75
C TYR A 385 28.65 0.89 -4.36
N ALA A 386 29.26 -0.28 -4.25
CA ALA A 386 29.46 -0.97 -2.96
C ALA A 386 30.22 -0.08 -1.96
N LYS A 387 31.32 0.54 -2.40
CA LYS A 387 32.11 1.47 -1.58
C LYS A 387 31.28 2.68 -1.12
N SER A 388 30.49 3.28 -2.02
CA SER A 388 29.65 4.44 -1.67
C SER A 388 28.61 4.10 -0.62
N MET A 389 28.11 2.86 -0.63
CA MET A 389 27.12 2.34 0.31
C MET A 389 27.73 1.68 1.55
N LYS A 390 29.08 1.71 1.68
CA LYS A 390 29.82 1.06 2.77
C LYS A 390 29.55 -0.43 2.87
N MET A 391 29.43 -1.12 1.74
CA MET A 391 29.17 -2.54 1.63
C MET A 391 30.42 -3.27 1.10
N ASP A 392 30.60 -4.54 1.48
CA ASP A 392 31.62 -5.41 0.94
C ASP A 392 31.15 -6.00 -0.40
N LEU A 393 31.94 -5.80 -1.49
CA LEU A 393 31.61 -6.36 -2.79
C LEU A 393 31.58 -7.90 -2.77
N ALA A 394 32.32 -8.54 -1.85
CA ALA A 394 32.35 -10.00 -1.72
C ALA A 394 30.99 -10.64 -1.38
N MET A 395 30.05 -9.85 -0.85
CA MET A 395 28.67 -10.34 -0.62
C MET A 395 27.83 -10.45 -1.90
N PHE A 396 28.30 -9.84 -3.00
CA PHE A 396 27.56 -9.82 -4.27
C PHE A 396 28.13 -10.85 -5.23
N LYS A 397 27.26 -11.68 -5.79
CA LYS A 397 27.62 -12.63 -6.85
C LYS A 397 27.98 -11.88 -8.14
N THR A 398 28.96 -12.41 -8.84
CA THR A 398 29.36 -11.90 -10.17
C THR A 398 28.29 -12.25 -11.22
N PRO A 399 28.31 -11.59 -12.41
CA PRO A 399 27.44 -11.95 -13.51
C PRO A 399 27.53 -13.43 -13.89
N GLU A 400 28.73 -14.01 -13.89
CA GLU A 400 28.95 -15.43 -14.23
C GLU A 400 28.36 -16.37 -13.17
N GLU A 401 28.39 -15.97 -11.90
CA GLU A 401 27.83 -16.75 -10.80
C GLU A 401 26.31 -16.72 -10.80
N ILE A 402 25.71 -15.54 -11.03
CA ILE A 402 24.24 -15.42 -11.05
C ILE A 402 23.64 -16.11 -12.27
N HIS A 403 24.26 -16.01 -13.45
CA HIS A 403 23.78 -16.67 -14.66
C HIS A 403 23.83 -18.20 -14.57
N LYS A 404 24.69 -18.77 -13.70
CA LYS A 404 24.69 -20.22 -13.41
C LYS A 404 23.54 -20.64 -12.50
N LEU A 405 23.03 -19.72 -11.67
CA LEU A 405 21.93 -19.99 -10.74
C LEU A 405 20.56 -19.81 -11.38
N ILE A 406 20.38 -18.72 -12.11
CA ILE A 406 19.11 -18.33 -12.71
C ILE A 406 19.32 -17.34 -13.86
N ASP A 407 18.49 -17.42 -14.89
CA ASP A 407 18.45 -16.40 -15.96
C ASP A 407 17.47 -15.28 -15.57
N LEU A 408 18.00 -14.11 -15.22
CA LEU A 408 17.24 -12.91 -14.87
C LEU A 408 17.16 -11.90 -16.02
N ARG A 409 17.67 -12.19 -17.20
CA ARG A 409 17.60 -11.27 -18.37
C ARG A 409 16.18 -10.98 -18.82
N PRO A 410 15.23 -11.94 -18.80
CA PRO A 410 13.81 -11.64 -19.06
C PRO A 410 13.21 -10.66 -18.05
N GLU A 411 13.73 -10.63 -16.82
CA GLU A 411 13.38 -9.70 -15.76
C GLU A 411 14.27 -8.44 -15.75
N GLN A 412 15.04 -8.19 -16.84
CA GLN A 412 15.95 -7.06 -17.04
C GLN A 412 17.01 -6.93 -15.94
N ASN A 413 17.38 -8.05 -15.30
CA ASN A 413 18.29 -8.12 -14.15
C ASN A 413 17.90 -7.13 -13.02
N ARG A 414 16.62 -6.85 -12.84
CA ARG A 414 16.11 -5.95 -11.81
C ARG A 414 15.93 -6.68 -10.48
N TYR A 415 15.56 -5.90 -9.45
CA TYR A 415 15.03 -6.50 -8.21
C TYR A 415 13.80 -7.33 -8.52
N VAL A 416 13.83 -8.61 -8.19
CA VAL A 416 12.71 -9.53 -8.42
C VAL A 416 12.67 -10.62 -7.34
N MET A 417 11.46 -11.03 -6.97
CA MET A 417 11.21 -12.16 -6.08
C MET A 417 10.85 -13.37 -6.92
N HIS A 418 11.60 -14.45 -6.79
CA HIS A 418 11.33 -15.74 -7.43
C HIS A 418 10.60 -16.62 -6.42
N LEU A 419 9.35 -16.94 -6.72
CA LEU A 419 8.51 -17.82 -5.92
C LEU A 419 8.59 -19.22 -6.48
N GLN A 420 8.83 -20.19 -5.63
CA GLN A 420 8.89 -21.61 -6.00
C GLN A 420 7.96 -22.45 -5.10
N TYR A 421 7.21 -23.34 -5.72
CA TYR A 421 6.35 -24.31 -5.06
C TYR A 421 6.40 -25.62 -5.80
N LYS A 422 6.94 -26.68 -5.17
CA LYS A 422 7.23 -27.96 -5.82
C LYS A 422 8.14 -27.77 -7.04
N ASP A 423 7.69 -28.20 -8.21
CA ASP A 423 8.37 -28.13 -9.52
C ASP A 423 8.07 -26.86 -10.31
N ARG A 424 7.25 -25.95 -9.75
CA ARG A 424 6.80 -24.73 -10.43
C ARG A 424 7.40 -23.49 -9.82
N SER A 425 7.66 -22.52 -10.69
CA SER A 425 8.17 -21.23 -10.25
C SER A 425 7.54 -20.08 -11.04
N THR A 426 7.56 -18.88 -10.45
CA THR A 426 7.11 -17.64 -11.07
C THR A 426 7.83 -16.45 -10.46
N PHE A 427 7.81 -15.32 -11.16
CA PHE A 427 8.39 -14.09 -10.68
C PHE A 427 7.31 -13.16 -10.13
N LEU A 428 7.64 -12.47 -9.03
CA LEU A 428 6.89 -11.39 -8.44
C LEU A 428 7.76 -10.14 -8.42
N ARG A 429 7.27 -9.03 -8.97
CA ARG A 429 8.06 -7.88 -9.39
C ARG A 429 7.81 -6.64 -8.54
N LEU A 430 8.73 -5.68 -8.58
CA LEU A 430 8.49 -4.31 -8.14
C LEU A 430 8.01 -3.44 -9.31
N TYR A 431 7.15 -2.47 -9.00
CA TYR A 431 6.49 -1.62 -10.00
C TYR A 431 7.00 -0.19 -9.98
N ASP A 432 6.80 0.53 -11.09
CA ASP A 432 7.23 1.92 -11.27
C ASP A 432 6.14 2.92 -10.84
N ASP A 433 5.29 2.54 -9.90
CA ASP A 433 4.25 3.38 -9.29
C ASP A 433 4.62 3.79 -7.85
N GLN A 434 3.76 4.61 -7.22
CA GLN A 434 3.97 5.10 -5.85
C GLN A 434 3.98 3.98 -4.79
N ARG A 435 3.32 2.84 -5.06
CA ARG A 435 3.27 1.72 -4.12
C ARG A 435 4.46 0.78 -4.24
N VAL A 436 5.24 0.86 -5.29
CA VAL A 436 6.45 0.08 -5.61
C VAL A 436 6.30 -1.43 -5.42
N PHE A 437 5.95 -1.90 -4.23
CA PHE A 437 5.79 -3.33 -3.89
C PHE A 437 4.48 -3.92 -4.41
N PRO A 438 4.46 -5.23 -4.71
CA PRO A 438 3.24 -5.91 -5.11
C PRO A 438 2.16 -5.84 -4.03
N SER A 439 0.93 -5.69 -4.47
CA SER A 439 -0.26 -5.78 -3.62
C SER A 439 -0.69 -7.24 -3.44
N GLU A 440 -1.79 -7.44 -2.74
CA GLU A 440 -2.39 -8.75 -2.57
C GLU A 440 -2.82 -9.39 -3.90
N ALA A 441 -3.26 -8.57 -4.87
CA ALA A 441 -3.70 -9.06 -6.17
C ALA A 441 -2.54 -9.70 -6.95
N GLU A 442 -1.40 -8.99 -7.09
CA GLU A 442 -0.24 -9.50 -7.81
C GLU A 442 0.43 -10.67 -7.08
N THR A 443 0.56 -10.57 -5.74
CA THR A 443 1.13 -11.65 -4.93
C THR A 443 0.25 -12.90 -5.00
N GLY A 444 -1.05 -12.73 -4.88
CA GLY A 444 -2.00 -13.82 -5.00
C GLY A 444 -2.03 -14.41 -6.41
N ALA A 445 -1.94 -13.58 -7.47
CA ALA A 445 -1.81 -14.05 -8.85
C ALA A 445 -0.55 -14.91 -9.02
N ALA A 446 0.60 -14.47 -8.50
CA ALA A 446 1.84 -15.22 -8.53
C ALA A 446 1.70 -16.58 -7.80
N ILE A 447 1.11 -16.60 -6.60
CA ILE A 447 0.89 -17.86 -5.84
C ILE A 447 -0.08 -18.79 -6.59
N LYS A 448 -1.16 -18.24 -7.15
CA LYS A 448 -2.14 -19.04 -7.92
C LYS A 448 -1.52 -19.63 -9.18
N ARG A 449 -0.61 -18.91 -9.85
CA ARG A 449 0.18 -19.45 -10.99
C ARG A 449 0.97 -20.70 -10.62
N LEU A 450 1.48 -20.78 -9.38
CA LEU A 450 2.20 -21.98 -8.89
C LEU A 450 1.28 -23.19 -8.67
N LEU A 451 -0.02 -22.96 -8.46
CA LEU A 451 -0.99 -24.03 -8.23
C LEU A 451 -1.57 -24.62 -9.52
N GLN A 452 -1.65 -23.82 -10.58
CA GLN A 452 -2.30 -24.23 -11.83
C GLN A 452 -1.35 -24.89 -12.82
N ALA A 453 -1.77 -26.01 -13.38
CA ALA A 453 -1.02 -26.71 -14.43
C ALA A 453 -1.07 -25.97 -15.78
N LYS A 454 -2.15 -25.25 -16.05
CA LYS A 454 -2.36 -24.52 -17.30
C LYS A 454 -2.81 -23.09 -16.96
N LEU A 455 -1.98 -22.13 -17.34
CA LEU A 455 -2.27 -20.71 -17.13
C LEU A 455 -3.21 -20.18 -18.22
N PRO A 456 -4.07 -19.20 -17.91
CA PRO A 456 -4.90 -18.54 -18.91
C PRO A 456 -4.00 -17.72 -19.85
N LYS A 457 -4.07 -18.00 -21.13
CA LYS A 457 -3.36 -17.28 -22.19
C LYS A 457 -4.29 -16.33 -22.92
N ILE A 458 -3.80 -15.13 -23.20
CA ILE A 458 -4.42 -14.18 -24.11
C ILE A 458 -3.58 -14.16 -25.40
N ALA A 459 -4.19 -14.52 -26.51
CA ALA A 459 -3.52 -14.48 -27.80
C ALA A 459 -3.91 -13.20 -28.55
N PHE A 460 -2.93 -12.51 -29.10
CA PHE A 460 -3.13 -11.31 -29.94
C PHE A 460 -2.88 -11.67 -31.40
N LEU A 461 -3.88 -11.45 -32.25
CA LEU A 461 -3.75 -11.68 -33.67
C LEU A 461 -2.77 -10.68 -34.29
N GLN A 462 -1.94 -11.16 -35.17
CA GLN A 462 -0.97 -10.40 -35.97
C GLN A 462 -0.99 -10.90 -37.42
N GLY A 463 -0.65 -10.03 -38.36
CA GLY A 463 -0.55 -10.38 -39.77
C GLY A 463 -1.14 -9.32 -40.70
N GLU A 464 -2.15 -8.57 -40.25
CA GLU A 464 -2.81 -7.54 -41.05
C GLU A 464 -2.60 -6.13 -40.46
N GLY A 465 -1.48 -5.91 -39.75
CA GLY A 465 -1.10 -4.62 -39.21
C GLY A 465 -1.84 -4.24 -37.95
N GLU A 466 -2.29 -5.23 -37.16
CA GLU A 466 -2.96 -5.04 -35.87
C GLU A 466 -2.05 -4.33 -34.87
N ARG A 467 -2.61 -3.88 -33.75
CA ARG A 467 -1.85 -3.25 -32.65
C ARG A 467 -0.80 -4.22 -32.10
N SER A 468 0.45 -3.76 -32.00
CA SER A 468 1.56 -4.56 -31.43
C SER A 468 1.45 -4.63 -29.92
N ILE A 469 1.88 -5.76 -29.34
CA ILE A 469 1.91 -5.98 -27.90
C ILE A 469 3.27 -5.63 -27.25
N ASP A 470 4.31 -5.41 -28.04
CA ASP A 470 5.71 -5.21 -27.63
C ASP A 470 6.28 -3.82 -27.96
N LYS A 471 5.54 -3.00 -28.72
CA LYS A 471 5.99 -1.66 -29.09
C LYS A 471 5.55 -0.60 -28.07
N ALA A 472 6.46 0.30 -27.74
CA ALA A 472 6.24 1.40 -26.80
C ALA A 472 5.49 2.61 -27.43
N GLY A 473 5.04 2.56 -28.69
CA GLY A 473 4.27 3.64 -29.33
C GLY A 473 2.90 3.85 -28.69
N ASP A 474 2.40 5.08 -28.71
CA ASP A 474 1.19 5.54 -28.02
C ASP A 474 -0.05 4.66 -28.26
N ARG A 475 -0.24 4.21 -29.51
CA ARG A 475 -1.40 3.41 -29.92
C ARG A 475 -1.18 1.90 -29.78
N HIS A 476 -0.03 1.43 -29.29
CA HIS A 476 0.30 0.03 -29.06
C HIS A 476 -0.04 -0.44 -27.64
N TYR A 477 0.18 -1.69 -27.31
CA TYR A 477 -0.34 -2.36 -26.11
C TYR A 477 0.76 -2.89 -25.15
N ASP A 478 2.05 -2.47 -25.30
CA ASP A 478 3.15 -2.91 -24.43
C ASP A 478 2.79 -2.75 -22.93
N LEU A 479 2.16 -1.60 -22.59
CA LEU A 479 1.77 -1.30 -21.21
C LEU A 479 0.73 -2.30 -20.68
N LEU A 480 -0.26 -2.65 -21.48
CA LEU A 480 -1.30 -3.60 -21.11
C LEU A 480 -0.75 -5.03 -21.00
N THR A 481 0.18 -5.42 -21.86
CA THR A 481 0.55 -6.82 -22.10
C THR A 481 1.78 -7.25 -21.36
N GLU A 482 2.97 -6.75 -21.74
CA GLU A 482 4.26 -7.29 -21.34
C GLU A 482 5.10 -6.37 -20.45
N LYS A 483 4.63 -5.16 -20.14
CA LYS A 483 5.38 -4.21 -19.31
C LYS A 483 5.52 -4.71 -17.88
N ILE A 484 6.59 -5.45 -17.62
CA ILE A 484 6.85 -6.08 -16.31
C ILE A 484 6.90 -5.09 -15.14
N THR A 485 7.20 -3.80 -15.42
CA THR A 485 7.26 -2.74 -14.39
C THR A 485 5.92 -2.06 -14.15
N PHE A 486 4.92 -2.38 -14.96
CA PHE A 486 3.58 -1.85 -14.85
C PHE A 486 2.66 -2.84 -14.14
N ARG A 487 2.13 -2.44 -12.99
CA ARG A 487 1.35 -3.29 -12.08
C ARG A 487 0.20 -4.02 -12.78
N TYR A 488 -0.51 -3.31 -13.62
CA TYR A 488 -1.74 -3.77 -14.24
C TYR A 488 -1.53 -4.50 -15.58
N ALA A 489 -0.26 -4.69 -16.03
CA ALA A 489 0.01 -5.49 -17.19
C ALA A 489 -0.48 -6.94 -17.00
N LEU A 490 -1.02 -7.55 -18.06
CA LEU A 490 -1.60 -8.89 -18.02
C LEU A 490 -0.63 -9.94 -17.44
N VAL A 491 0.67 -9.84 -17.76
CA VAL A 491 1.71 -10.73 -17.22
C VAL A 491 1.85 -10.62 -15.68
N ASN A 492 1.51 -9.47 -15.09
CA ASN A 492 1.53 -9.25 -13.64
C ASN A 492 0.19 -9.62 -12.98
N GLN A 493 -0.89 -9.67 -13.78
CA GLN A 493 -2.23 -10.04 -13.34
C GLN A 493 -2.52 -11.55 -13.47
N GLY A 494 -1.52 -12.34 -13.83
CA GLY A 494 -1.60 -13.80 -13.86
C GLY A 494 -1.84 -14.43 -15.23
N PHE A 495 -1.94 -13.64 -16.29
CA PHE A 495 -2.11 -14.12 -17.65
C PHE A 495 -0.76 -14.37 -18.34
N ASP A 496 -0.69 -15.34 -19.24
CA ASP A 496 0.33 -15.40 -20.26
C ASP A 496 -0.16 -14.68 -21.52
N VAL A 497 0.74 -14.03 -22.24
CA VAL A 497 0.44 -13.30 -23.46
C VAL A 497 1.24 -13.92 -24.60
N GLU A 498 0.62 -14.08 -25.75
CA GLU A 498 1.29 -14.57 -26.97
C GLU A 498 0.73 -13.88 -28.22
N THR A 499 1.51 -13.81 -29.27
CA THR A 499 1.07 -13.40 -30.61
C THR A 499 0.80 -14.61 -31.47
N VAL A 500 -0.21 -14.50 -32.34
CA VAL A 500 -0.57 -15.53 -33.32
C VAL A 500 -0.64 -14.91 -34.70
N ASN A 501 0.25 -15.34 -35.62
CA ASN A 501 0.15 -14.92 -37.01
C ASN A 501 -0.96 -15.73 -37.71
N GLY A 502 -2.06 -15.06 -38.07
CA GLY A 502 -3.21 -15.70 -38.70
C GLY A 502 -2.87 -16.44 -40.02
N LYS A 503 -1.86 -15.97 -40.78
CA LYS A 503 -1.47 -16.56 -42.04
C LYS A 503 -0.78 -17.92 -41.86
N ASP A 504 0.17 -17.95 -40.95
CA ASP A 504 1.12 -19.07 -40.83
C ASP A 504 0.79 -20.04 -39.69
N GLN A 505 0.02 -19.63 -38.72
CA GLN A 505 -0.27 -20.37 -37.49
C GLN A 505 -1.76 -20.69 -37.33
N GLU A 506 -2.07 -21.79 -36.68
CA GLU A 506 -3.43 -22.06 -36.17
C GLU A 506 -3.68 -21.29 -34.87
N ILE A 507 -4.93 -20.87 -34.68
CA ILE A 507 -5.32 -20.25 -33.40
C ILE A 507 -5.27 -21.34 -32.32
N PRO A 508 -4.46 -21.17 -31.26
CA PRO A 508 -4.29 -22.20 -30.24
C PRO A 508 -5.59 -22.54 -29.52
N GLY A 509 -5.81 -23.81 -29.29
CA GLY A 509 -6.94 -24.27 -28.49
C GLY A 509 -6.74 -24.01 -26.99
N GLY A 510 -7.83 -23.63 -26.31
CA GLY A 510 -7.82 -23.47 -24.84
C GLY A 510 -7.11 -22.21 -24.34
N ILE A 511 -6.97 -21.19 -25.17
CA ILE A 511 -6.66 -19.83 -24.75
C ILE A 511 -7.89 -19.21 -24.05
N ALA A 512 -7.64 -18.26 -23.14
CA ALA A 512 -8.71 -17.57 -22.43
C ALA A 512 -9.49 -16.64 -23.37
N ALA A 513 -8.80 -15.93 -24.28
CA ALA A 513 -9.40 -15.14 -25.34
C ALA A 513 -8.39 -14.91 -26.49
N LEU A 514 -8.93 -14.68 -27.69
CA LEU A 514 -8.22 -14.10 -28.83
C LEU A 514 -8.54 -12.61 -28.91
N VAL A 515 -7.55 -11.75 -29.13
CA VAL A 515 -7.72 -10.29 -29.31
C VAL A 515 -7.42 -9.95 -30.78
N ILE A 516 -8.35 -9.27 -31.43
CA ILE A 516 -8.21 -8.68 -32.77
C ILE A 516 -8.36 -7.18 -32.60
N ALA A 517 -7.28 -6.42 -32.80
CA ALA A 517 -7.26 -4.99 -32.49
C ALA A 517 -6.81 -4.16 -33.71
N ASP A 518 -7.74 -3.40 -34.29
CA ASP A 518 -7.50 -2.39 -35.33
C ASP A 518 -6.68 -2.92 -36.54
N PRO A 519 -7.14 -3.96 -37.26
CA PRO A 519 -6.46 -4.42 -38.46
C PRO A 519 -6.36 -3.30 -39.50
N LYS A 520 -5.23 -3.23 -40.20
CA LYS A 520 -4.97 -2.20 -41.23
C LYS A 520 -5.27 -2.67 -42.65
N ALA A 521 -5.36 -3.99 -42.84
CA ALA A 521 -5.66 -4.64 -44.12
C ALA A 521 -6.75 -5.70 -43.96
N ASP A 522 -7.34 -6.10 -45.10
CA ASP A 522 -8.32 -7.18 -45.13
C ASP A 522 -7.72 -8.51 -44.71
N PHE A 523 -8.44 -9.28 -43.94
CA PHE A 523 -8.05 -10.66 -43.63
C PHE A 523 -8.07 -11.52 -44.86
N ASP A 524 -7.00 -12.27 -45.08
CA ASP A 524 -7.02 -13.29 -46.13
C ASP A 524 -8.07 -14.38 -45.81
N THR A 525 -8.43 -15.14 -46.84
CA THR A 525 -9.49 -16.16 -46.73
C THR A 525 -9.15 -17.26 -45.73
N VAL A 526 -7.85 -17.58 -45.54
CA VAL A 526 -7.37 -18.60 -44.61
C VAL A 526 -7.51 -18.11 -43.17
N THR A 527 -7.01 -16.90 -42.88
CA THR A 527 -7.09 -16.28 -41.56
C THR A 527 -8.57 -16.09 -41.16
N LEU A 528 -9.40 -15.59 -42.04
CA LEU A 528 -10.86 -15.41 -41.79
C LEU A 528 -11.55 -16.75 -41.47
N LYS A 529 -11.19 -17.83 -42.20
CA LYS A 529 -11.71 -19.18 -41.94
C LYS A 529 -11.28 -19.69 -40.56
N LYS A 530 -10.02 -19.48 -40.15
CA LYS A 530 -9.51 -19.84 -38.83
C LYS A 530 -10.23 -19.10 -37.72
N ILE A 531 -10.44 -17.79 -37.85
CA ILE A 531 -11.19 -16.96 -36.89
C ILE A 531 -12.64 -17.49 -36.76
N ARG A 532 -13.32 -17.70 -37.87
CA ARG A 532 -14.70 -18.24 -37.88
C ARG A 532 -14.79 -19.64 -37.25
N SER A 533 -13.82 -20.49 -37.53
CA SER A 533 -13.72 -21.84 -36.91
C SER A 533 -13.52 -21.73 -35.40
N TYR A 534 -12.66 -20.81 -34.93
CA TYR A 534 -12.42 -20.56 -33.52
C TYR A 534 -13.71 -20.08 -32.82
N ILE A 535 -14.46 -19.15 -33.43
CA ILE A 535 -15.74 -18.64 -32.92
C ILE A 535 -16.78 -19.80 -32.87
N ALA A 536 -16.86 -20.60 -33.94
CA ALA A 536 -17.81 -21.71 -34.02
C ALA A 536 -17.55 -22.78 -32.94
N LYS A 537 -16.30 -23.00 -32.56
CA LYS A 537 -15.88 -23.91 -31.48
C LYS A 537 -16.10 -23.35 -30.06
N GLY A 538 -16.63 -22.12 -29.92
CA GLY A 538 -16.90 -21.52 -28.61
C GLY A 538 -15.73 -20.73 -28.02
N GLY A 539 -14.73 -20.33 -28.83
CA GLY A 539 -13.63 -19.50 -28.38
C GLY A 539 -14.08 -18.10 -27.97
N ASN A 540 -13.49 -17.55 -26.88
CA ASN A 540 -13.75 -16.20 -26.44
C ASN A 540 -12.94 -15.20 -27.27
N LEU A 541 -13.48 -13.97 -27.46
CA LEU A 541 -12.90 -13.01 -28.42
C LEU A 541 -13.09 -11.58 -27.96
N LEU A 542 -12.05 -10.76 -28.11
CA LEU A 542 -12.14 -9.31 -28.07
C LEU A 542 -11.86 -8.75 -29.46
N ILE A 543 -12.82 -8.03 -30.05
CA ILE A 543 -12.64 -7.31 -31.32
C ILE A 543 -12.71 -5.82 -31.01
N ALA A 544 -11.61 -5.11 -31.25
CA ALA A 544 -11.51 -3.68 -31.07
C ALA A 544 -11.31 -3.01 -32.45
N GLY A 545 -12.29 -2.22 -32.85
CA GLY A 545 -12.30 -1.51 -34.12
C GLY A 545 -11.89 -0.06 -33.97
N GLU A 546 -11.93 0.66 -35.06
CA GLU A 546 -11.69 2.10 -35.15
C GLU A 546 -12.67 2.73 -36.20
N PRO A 547 -12.92 4.03 -36.17
CA PRO A 547 -13.63 4.70 -37.25
C PRO A 547 -12.96 4.46 -38.61
N GLY A 548 -13.75 4.25 -39.65
CA GLY A 548 -13.25 3.95 -40.99
C GLY A 548 -12.89 2.48 -41.26
N LYS A 549 -13.03 1.59 -40.27
CA LYS A 549 -12.71 0.14 -40.36
C LYS A 549 -13.94 -0.75 -40.66
N GLN A 550 -15.05 -0.15 -41.08
CA GLN A 550 -16.32 -0.89 -41.35
C GLN A 550 -16.14 -1.96 -42.42
N SER A 551 -15.44 -1.65 -43.53
CA SER A 551 -15.18 -2.60 -44.62
C SER A 551 -14.35 -3.79 -44.19
N LEU A 552 -13.41 -3.60 -43.26
CA LEU A 552 -12.50 -4.64 -42.74
C LEU A 552 -13.17 -5.53 -41.70
N LEU A 553 -13.93 -4.93 -40.76
CA LEU A 553 -14.44 -5.63 -39.59
C LEU A 553 -15.91 -6.09 -39.74
N ASN A 554 -16.77 -5.35 -40.44
CA ASN A 554 -18.17 -5.73 -40.57
C ASN A 554 -18.39 -7.11 -41.21
N PRO A 555 -17.61 -7.60 -42.19
CA PRO A 555 -17.71 -8.99 -42.67
C PRO A 555 -17.50 -10.06 -41.58
N LEU A 556 -16.77 -9.73 -40.52
CA LEU A 556 -16.57 -10.60 -39.34
C LEU A 556 -17.68 -10.38 -38.29
N LEU A 557 -18.14 -9.13 -38.10
CA LEU A 557 -19.08 -8.73 -37.05
C LEU A 557 -20.53 -9.03 -37.39
N GLN A 558 -20.96 -8.84 -38.69
CA GLN A 558 -22.33 -9.07 -39.10
C GLN A 558 -22.87 -10.48 -38.75
N PRO A 559 -22.12 -11.56 -38.96
CA PRO A 559 -22.58 -12.89 -38.53
C PRO A 559 -22.76 -13.04 -37.02
N LEU A 560 -22.16 -12.15 -36.24
CA LEU A 560 -22.29 -12.10 -34.76
C LEU A 560 -23.52 -11.21 -34.34
N GLY A 561 -24.15 -10.50 -35.28
CA GLY A 561 -25.26 -9.60 -35.03
C GLY A 561 -24.84 -8.19 -34.60
N VAL A 562 -23.59 -7.78 -34.86
CA VAL A 562 -23.04 -6.44 -34.54
C VAL A 562 -22.43 -5.82 -35.78
N GLN A 563 -22.45 -4.48 -35.86
CA GLN A 563 -21.80 -3.71 -36.93
C GLN A 563 -21.19 -2.44 -36.39
N LEU A 564 -20.02 -2.04 -36.92
CA LEU A 564 -19.51 -0.69 -36.79
C LEU A 564 -20.36 0.25 -37.65
N MET A 565 -20.85 1.34 -37.07
CA MET A 565 -21.60 2.38 -37.77
C MET A 565 -20.64 3.30 -38.52
N ASP A 566 -21.12 3.89 -39.60
CA ASP A 566 -20.39 4.92 -40.33
C ASP A 566 -20.25 6.20 -39.51
N GLY A 567 -19.07 6.82 -39.57
CA GLY A 567 -18.75 8.05 -38.85
C GLY A 567 -17.85 7.81 -37.65
N MET A 568 -17.68 8.85 -36.86
CA MET A 568 -16.89 8.86 -35.63
C MET A 568 -17.68 9.59 -34.53
N LEU A 569 -17.71 9.02 -33.35
CA LEU A 569 -18.25 9.71 -32.19
C LEU A 569 -17.33 10.88 -31.81
N VAL A 570 -17.92 12.02 -31.57
CA VAL A 570 -17.25 13.25 -31.12
C VAL A 570 -17.97 13.82 -29.92
N GLU A 571 -17.23 14.47 -29.03
CA GLU A 571 -17.75 15.04 -27.77
C GLU A 571 -17.44 16.53 -27.70
N GLN A 572 -18.43 17.34 -27.35
CA GLN A 572 -18.25 18.75 -27.10
C GLN A 572 -17.67 18.96 -25.69
N SER A 573 -16.40 19.27 -25.60
CA SER A 573 -15.70 19.55 -24.33
C SER A 573 -14.98 20.89 -24.39
N LYS A 574 -14.92 21.60 -23.25
CA LYS A 574 -14.11 22.82 -23.09
C LYS A 574 -12.64 22.53 -22.85
N ASN A 575 -12.30 21.35 -22.34
CA ASN A 575 -10.99 21.03 -21.79
C ASN A 575 -10.24 19.98 -22.60
N PHE A 576 -10.94 19.25 -23.46
CA PHE A 576 -10.37 18.13 -24.22
C PHE A 576 -10.66 18.25 -25.70
N SER A 577 -9.87 17.56 -26.51
CA SER A 577 -10.14 17.48 -27.97
C SER A 577 -11.48 16.78 -28.20
N PRO A 578 -12.18 17.14 -29.26
CA PRO A 578 -13.49 16.53 -29.57
C PRO A 578 -13.46 15.02 -29.80
N GLU A 579 -12.32 14.48 -30.17
CA GLU A 579 -12.09 13.04 -30.38
C GLU A 579 -11.99 12.25 -29.08
N LEU A 580 -11.69 12.92 -27.96
CA LEU A 580 -11.60 12.26 -26.65
C LEU A 580 -13.00 12.12 -26.04
N LEU A 581 -13.57 10.94 -26.21
CA LEU A 581 -14.86 10.60 -25.61
C LEU A 581 -14.71 10.25 -24.14
N GLN A 582 -15.60 10.78 -23.33
CA GLN A 582 -15.82 10.37 -21.94
C GLN A 582 -17.07 9.49 -21.89
N THR A 583 -16.88 8.21 -22.09
CA THR A 583 -17.99 7.24 -22.13
C THR A 583 -18.27 6.66 -20.75
N PHE A 584 -19.49 6.13 -20.53
CA PHE A 584 -19.92 5.64 -19.25
C PHE A 584 -20.37 4.19 -19.32
N LEU A 585 -20.12 3.46 -18.24
CA LEU A 585 -20.55 2.07 -18.10
C LEU A 585 -22.06 1.98 -17.95
N THR A 586 -22.65 0.99 -18.63
CA THR A 586 -24.04 0.59 -18.39
C THR A 586 -24.15 -0.18 -17.07
N PRO A 587 -25.37 -0.45 -16.53
CA PRO A 587 -25.52 -1.34 -15.38
C PRO A 587 -24.84 -2.70 -15.58
N GLU A 588 -24.92 -3.27 -16.77
CA GLU A 588 -24.30 -4.56 -17.11
C GLU A 588 -22.77 -4.45 -17.22
N GLY A 589 -22.26 -3.31 -17.72
CA GLY A 589 -20.82 -3.03 -17.70
C GLY A 589 -20.28 -2.88 -16.27
N ILE A 590 -21.04 -2.23 -15.40
CA ILE A 590 -20.73 -2.07 -13.98
C ILE A 590 -20.69 -3.43 -13.28
N ASP A 591 -21.58 -4.35 -13.63
CA ASP A 591 -21.68 -5.68 -13.00
C ASP A 591 -20.52 -6.63 -13.36
N LEU A 592 -19.64 -6.25 -14.29
CA LEU A 592 -18.44 -7.03 -14.61
C LEU A 592 -17.47 -7.14 -13.42
N SER A 593 -17.38 -6.10 -12.57
CA SER A 593 -16.55 -6.16 -11.36
C SER A 593 -17.05 -5.23 -10.25
N ARG A 594 -16.65 -5.54 -8.99
CA ARG A 594 -16.94 -4.67 -7.83
C ARG A 594 -16.24 -3.33 -7.95
N GLN A 595 -15.04 -3.29 -8.52
CA GLN A 595 -14.27 -2.06 -8.70
C GLN A 595 -15.00 -1.09 -9.65
N LEU A 596 -15.59 -1.59 -10.74
CA LEU A 596 -16.36 -0.77 -11.65
C LEU A 596 -17.63 -0.17 -11.01
N LYS A 597 -18.19 -0.79 -9.97
CA LYS A 597 -19.28 -0.19 -9.18
C LYS A 597 -18.81 1.06 -8.43
N ASP A 598 -17.61 1.02 -7.86
CA ASP A 598 -17.04 2.17 -7.16
C ASP A 598 -16.67 3.28 -8.16
N ASP A 599 -16.10 2.91 -9.30
CA ASP A 599 -15.75 3.85 -10.36
C ASP A 599 -16.98 4.57 -10.92
N ALA A 600 -18.08 3.85 -11.11
CA ALA A 600 -19.36 4.43 -11.54
C ALA A 600 -19.95 5.38 -10.49
N GLN A 601 -19.83 5.08 -9.18
CA GLN A 601 -20.24 5.98 -8.10
C GLN A 601 -19.42 7.27 -8.09
N ASP A 602 -18.13 7.17 -8.40
CA ASP A 602 -17.22 8.31 -8.53
C ASP A 602 -17.35 9.00 -9.91
N SER A 603 -18.30 8.58 -10.77
CA SER A 603 -18.54 9.08 -12.14
C SER A 603 -17.30 9.05 -13.02
N MET A 604 -16.48 8.00 -12.89
CA MET A 604 -15.27 7.85 -13.70
C MET A 604 -15.62 7.36 -15.11
N PRO A 605 -15.22 8.08 -16.18
CA PRO A 605 -15.44 7.65 -17.53
C PRO A 605 -14.46 6.55 -17.97
N VAL A 606 -14.87 5.74 -18.92
CA VAL A 606 -13.95 5.01 -19.80
C VAL A 606 -13.61 5.95 -20.94
N THR A 607 -12.36 6.37 -21.06
CA THR A 607 -11.95 7.27 -22.15
C THR A 607 -11.61 6.49 -23.40
N MET A 608 -12.08 7.00 -24.54
CA MET A 608 -11.88 6.44 -25.87
C MET A 608 -11.50 7.54 -26.83
N ARG A 609 -10.48 7.31 -27.66
CA ARG A 609 -10.01 8.33 -28.60
C ARG A 609 -10.43 7.96 -30.01
N GLY A 610 -11.50 8.62 -30.52
CA GLY A 610 -11.98 8.40 -31.87
C GLY A 610 -12.77 7.10 -32.04
N ALA A 611 -13.81 6.88 -31.25
CA ALA A 611 -14.61 5.65 -31.34
C ALA A 611 -15.63 5.64 -32.45
N ALA A 612 -15.86 4.50 -33.10
CA ALA A 612 -17.02 4.22 -33.89
C ALA A 612 -18.20 3.79 -33.02
N ALA A 613 -19.39 4.28 -33.31
CA ALA A 613 -20.60 3.74 -32.68
C ALA A 613 -20.89 2.32 -33.17
N LEU A 614 -21.54 1.51 -32.35
CA LEU A 614 -21.97 0.16 -32.69
C LEU A 614 -23.49 0.11 -32.91
N SER A 615 -23.92 -0.69 -33.88
CA SER A 615 -25.31 -1.14 -34.00
C SER A 615 -25.38 -2.66 -33.80
N TYR A 616 -26.47 -3.17 -33.21
CA TYR A 616 -26.63 -4.60 -32.97
C TYR A 616 -28.10 -5.03 -33.16
N SER A 617 -28.29 -6.30 -33.55
CA SER A 617 -29.58 -6.95 -33.65
C SER A 617 -29.89 -7.75 -32.39
N LYS A 618 -31.17 -7.69 -31.94
CA LYS A 618 -31.63 -8.51 -30.82
C LYS A 618 -32.02 -9.94 -31.24
N ASP A 619 -32.19 -10.17 -32.55
CA ASP A 619 -32.66 -11.45 -33.10
C ASP A 619 -31.52 -12.35 -33.59
N GLY A 620 -30.31 -12.17 -33.09
CA GLY A 620 -29.12 -12.88 -33.51
C GLY A 620 -28.82 -14.16 -32.72
N PRO A 621 -27.75 -14.88 -33.09
CA PRO A 621 -27.32 -16.12 -32.40
C PRO A 621 -26.70 -15.87 -31.00
N PHE A 622 -26.49 -14.62 -30.64
CA PHE A 622 -25.92 -14.20 -29.35
C PHE A 622 -26.90 -13.32 -28.57
N ALA A 623 -26.90 -13.43 -27.28
CA ALA A 623 -27.45 -12.40 -26.39
C ALA A 623 -26.46 -11.23 -26.35
N ILE A 624 -26.87 -10.05 -26.87
CA ILE A 624 -26.02 -8.87 -26.99
C ILE A 624 -26.44 -7.84 -25.96
N THR A 625 -25.47 -7.30 -25.22
CA THR A 625 -25.68 -6.36 -24.12
C THR A 625 -24.67 -5.22 -24.22
N PRO A 626 -25.08 -3.96 -24.24
CA PRO A 626 -24.16 -2.83 -24.15
C PRO A 626 -23.41 -2.82 -22.84
N LEU A 627 -22.10 -2.58 -22.90
CA LEU A 627 -21.24 -2.42 -21.72
C LEU A 627 -20.87 -0.96 -21.48
N VAL A 628 -20.65 -0.22 -22.58
CA VAL A 628 -20.21 1.18 -22.56
C VAL A 628 -21.03 1.98 -23.57
N MET A 629 -21.50 3.16 -23.13
CA MET A 629 -22.29 4.09 -23.95
C MET A 629 -21.64 5.46 -24.02
N ASN A 630 -21.85 6.18 -25.12
CA ASN A 630 -21.48 7.58 -25.23
C ASN A 630 -22.31 8.47 -24.29
N ASN A 631 -21.85 9.70 -24.06
CA ASN A 631 -22.62 10.71 -23.35
C ASN A 631 -23.57 11.42 -24.34
N ALA A 632 -24.82 10.95 -24.44
CA ALA A 632 -25.82 11.46 -25.40
C ALA A 632 -26.09 12.97 -25.29
N ALA A 633 -25.79 13.59 -24.13
CA ALA A 633 -26.01 15.04 -23.96
C ALA A 633 -24.94 15.88 -24.66
N PHE A 634 -23.70 15.39 -24.72
CA PHE A 634 -22.55 16.16 -25.19
C PHE A 634 -21.86 15.54 -26.41
N SER A 635 -22.24 14.35 -26.84
CA SER A 635 -21.62 13.64 -27.94
C SER A 635 -22.62 13.22 -29.02
N TRP A 636 -22.12 13.04 -30.24
CA TRP A 636 -22.89 12.58 -31.40
C TRP A 636 -22.00 11.84 -32.38
N ASN A 637 -22.59 11.00 -33.21
CA ASN A 637 -21.89 10.34 -34.30
C ASN A 637 -21.80 11.31 -35.49
N LYS A 638 -20.60 11.77 -35.81
CA LYS A 638 -20.31 12.67 -36.90
C LYS A 638 -19.93 11.88 -38.15
N LYS A 639 -20.61 12.16 -39.27
CA LYS A 639 -20.28 11.51 -40.54
C LYS A 639 -18.99 12.07 -41.09
N ILE A 640 -17.94 11.24 -41.19
CA ILE A 640 -16.65 11.61 -41.76
C ILE A 640 -16.69 11.50 -43.26
N LYS A 641 -16.21 12.52 -43.98
CA LYS A 641 -15.96 12.43 -45.43
C LYS A 641 -14.68 11.61 -45.67
N PRO A 642 -14.56 10.80 -46.75
CA PRO A 642 -13.46 9.87 -46.98
C PRO A 642 -12.07 10.47 -47.19
N ASP A 643 -11.90 11.80 -47.12
CA ASP A 643 -10.65 12.48 -47.48
C ASP A 643 -9.68 12.76 -46.32
N GLN A 644 -9.81 12.09 -45.21
CA GLN A 644 -8.92 12.31 -44.04
C GLN A 644 -7.95 11.17 -43.76
N ASP A 645 -7.27 10.68 -44.78
CA ASP A 645 -6.01 9.88 -44.61
C ASP A 645 -4.82 10.70 -44.03
N GLN A 646 -5.05 11.97 -43.67
CA GLN A 646 -3.98 12.84 -43.15
C GLN A 646 -3.70 12.72 -41.64
N LEU A 647 -4.44 11.89 -40.89
CA LEU A 647 -4.20 11.71 -39.47
C LEU A 647 -3.13 10.64 -39.15
N GLU A 648 -2.78 9.77 -40.08
CA GLU A 648 -1.80 8.70 -39.86
C GLU A 648 -0.32 9.12 -40.04
N THR A 649 -0.02 10.25 -40.66
CA THR A 649 1.37 10.66 -40.95
C THR A 649 1.98 11.66 -39.95
N ALA A 650 1.20 12.18 -39.02
CA ALA A 650 1.70 13.16 -38.04
C ALA A 650 2.21 12.53 -36.72
N GLU A 651 2.03 11.23 -36.51
CA GLU A 651 2.28 10.59 -35.20
C GLU A 651 3.64 9.89 -35.05
N ASP A 652 4.43 9.76 -36.11
CA ASP A 652 5.74 9.06 -35.99
C ASP A 652 6.91 9.97 -35.52
N ASN A 653 6.67 11.24 -35.22
CA ASN A 653 7.72 12.21 -34.86
C ASN A 653 7.56 12.87 -33.47
N SER A 654 6.66 12.46 -32.63
CA SER A 654 6.70 12.90 -31.22
C SER A 654 7.53 11.92 -30.38
N ALA A 655 8.85 12.06 -30.50
CA ALA A 655 9.80 11.49 -29.58
C ALA A 655 9.55 12.03 -28.16
N VAL A 656 8.68 11.41 -27.39
CA VAL A 656 8.79 11.39 -25.94
C VAL A 656 9.87 10.35 -25.59
N ALA A 657 11.07 10.61 -26.11
CA ALA A 657 12.26 9.90 -25.73
C ALA A 657 12.71 10.44 -24.38
N GLY A 658 12.48 9.68 -23.32
CA GLY A 658 13.35 9.69 -22.16
C GLY A 658 13.11 10.76 -21.11
N LEU A 659 11.96 10.73 -20.43
CA LEU A 659 11.93 11.18 -19.04
C LEU A 659 12.04 9.95 -18.13
N PRO A 660 13.00 9.90 -17.20
CA PRO A 660 13.10 8.80 -16.23
C PRO A 660 11.84 8.79 -15.37
N ALA A 661 11.25 7.62 -15.18
CA ALA A 661 10.18 7.42 -14.20
C ALA A 661 10.67 7.84 -12.82
N GLY A 662 10.03 8.85 -12.24
CA GLY A 662 10.40 9.39 -10.92
C GLY A 662 10.85 10.85 -10.90
N THR A 663 10.86 11.57 -12.01
CA THR A 663 11.15 12.99 -12.00
C THR A 663 9.93 13.77 -11.50
N ILE A 664 10.00 14.22 -10.24
CA ILE A 664 9.13 15.29 -9.73
C ILE A 664 9.49 16.55 -10.49
N VAL A 665 8.67 16.94 -11.47
CA VAL A 665 8.82 18.24 -12.14
C VAL A 665 8.31 19.31 -11.19
N THR A 666 9.24 19.89 -10.43
CA THR A 666 8.99 21.15 -9.72
C THR A 666 8.98 22.26 -10.76
N PHE A 667 7.83 22.82 -11.06
CA PHE A 667 7.73 24.03 -11.86
C PHE A 667 8.29 25.20 -11.01
N ILE A 668 9.54 25.58 -11.28
CA ILE A 668 10.09 26.87 -10.88
C ILE A 668 10.24 27.69 -12.15
N GLY A 669 9.47 28.75 -12.23
CA GLY A 669 9.71 30.05 -12.79
C GLY A 669 10.08 30.17 -14.29
N ASP A 670 9.23 30.90 -14.98
CA ASP A 670 9.50 31.80 -16.13
C ASP A 670 10.45 31.32 -17.23
N GLN A 671 9.87 30.68 -18.23
CA GLN A 671 10.36 30.76 -19.61
C GLN A 671 9.38 31.59 -20.45
N PRO A 672 9.86 32.43 -21.35
CA PRO A 672 8.98 33.29 -22.17
C PRO A 672 8.11 32.43 -23.06
N GLU A 673 6.81 32.70 -23.01
CA GLU A 673 5.81 32.11 -23.89
C GLU A 673 6.16 32.37 -25.36
N GLU A 674 6.71 31.36 -26.04
CA GLU A 674 6.51 31.27 -27.48
C GLU A 674 5.01 31.02 -27.70
N LYS A 675 4.33 32.03 -28.22
CA LYS A 675 2.94 31.94 -28.69
C LYS A 675 2.86 30.87 -29.77
N LYS A 676 2.70 29.60 -29.40
CA LYS A 676 2.20 28.58 -30.32
C LYS A 676 0.79 29.03 -30.71
N LYS A 677 0.61 29.42 -32.02
CA LYS A 677 -0.71 29.60 -32.60
C LYS A 677 -1.56 28.38 -32.21
N LYS A 678 -2.59 28.60 -31.41
CA LYS A 678 -3.68 27.61 -31.24
C LYS A 678 -4.12 27.29 -32.66
N PRO A 679 -4.27 26.00 -33.06
CA PRO A 679 -4.93 25.68 -34.30
C PRO A 679 -6.33 26.29 -34.20
N GLU A 680 -6.75 27.04 -35.22
CA GLU A 680 -8.11 27.50 -35.41
C GLU A 680 -9.00 26.24 -35.52
N THR A 681 -9.47 25.72 -34.41
CA THR A 681 -10.48 24.66 -34.37
C THR A 681 -11.79 25.34 -34.83
N ASN A 682 -12.22 25.04 -36.01
CA ASN A 682 -13.61 25.27 -36.40
C ASN A 682 -14.49 24.69 -35.30
N PRO A 683 -15.42 25.46 -34.73
CA PRO A 683 -16.26 24.94 -33.64
C PRO A 683 -16.99 23.71 -34.17
N LEU A 684 -16.87 22.60 -33.46
CA LEU A 684 -17.52 21.35 -33.81
C LEU A 684 -19.02 21.56 -33.63
N VAL A 685 -19.73 21.70 -34.74
CA VAL A 685 -21.18 21.95 -34.75
C VAL A 685 -21.89 20.68 -35.18
N TYR A 686 -22.91 20.30 -34.44
CA TYR A 686 -23.83 19.22 -34.77
C TYR A 686 -24.64 19.63 -36.02
N SER A 687 -24.59 18.87 -37.09
CA SER A 687 -25.23 19.12 -38.38
C SER A 687 -26.06 17.92 -38.83
N PRO A 688 -27.35 17.84 -38.49
CA PRO A 688 -28.21 16.74 -38.92
C PRO A 688 -28.31 16.64 -40.46
N GLU A 689 -28.23 17.79 -41.14
CA GLU A 689 -28.27 17.88 -42.61
C GLU A 689 -27.07 17.21 -43.28
N GLN A 690 -25.95 17.05 -42.52
CA GLN A 690 -24.76 16.34 -42.99
C GLN A 690 -24.78 14.86 -42.63
N GLY A 691 -25.86 14.41 -41.97
CA GLY A 691 -26.04 13.03 -41.55
C GLY A 691 -25.54 12.71 -40.15
N ASP A 692 -25.23 13.73 -39.31
CA ASP A 692 -24.87 13.53 -37.89
C ASP A 692 -26.03 12.93 -37.10
N GLN A 693 -25.74 11.98 -36.24
CA GLN A 693 -26.73 11.28 -35.43
C GLN A 693 -26.47 11.51 -33.92
N ARG A 694 -27.46 12.08 -33.21
CA ARG A 694 -27.49 12.16 -31.76
C ARG A 694 -28.24 10.99 -31.14
N GLY A 695 -27.82 10.58 -29.97
CA GLY A 695 -28.52 9.56 -29.19
C GLY A 695 -27.55 8.81 -28.26
N ALA A 696 -28.12 7.95 -27.43
CA ALA A 696 -27.36 7.01 -26.66
C ALA A 696 -26.91 5.84 -27.56
N LEU A 697 -25.68 5.86 -27.99
CA LEU A 697 -25.09 4.88 -28.88
C LEU A 697 -24.09 4.01 -28.13
N PRO A 698 -24.16 2.66 -28.28
CA PRO A 698 -23.17 1.78 -27.68
C PRO A 698 -21.81 1.94 -28.34
N VAL A 699 -20.77 1.92 -27.53
CA VAL A 699 -19.36 1.95 -27.95
C VAL A 699 -18.67 0.62 -27.69
N ALA A 700 -19.10 -0.11 -26.68
CA ALA A 700 -18.67 -1.48 -26.44
C ALA A 700 -19.88 -2.35 -26.06
N VAL A 701 -19.92 -3.56 -26.60
CA VAL A 701 -20.97 -4.55 -26.34
C VAL A 701 -20.38 -5.91 -25.99
N SER A 702 -21.07 -6.65 -25.12
CA SER A 702 -20.78 -8.06 -24.86
C SER A 702 -21.78 -8.94 -25.62
N LEU A 703 -21.30 -10.10 -26.09
CA LEU A 703 -22.08 -11.12 -26.74
C LEU A 703 -21.86 -12.44 -26.01
N THR A 704 -22.95 -13.11 -25.67
CA THR A 704 -22.88 -14.41 -24.99
C THR A 704 -23.78 -15.44 -25.66
N ARG A 705 -23.33 -16.69 -25.68
CA ARG A 705 -24.15 -17.88 -26.00
C ARG A 705 -23.55 -19.11 -25.31
N ASN A 706 -24.33 -20.15 -25.17
CA ASN A 706 -23.85 -21.43 -24.62
C ASN A 706 -23.49 -22.41 -25.75
N ILE A 707 -22.28 -22.96 -25.68
CA ILE A 707 -21.80 -24.01 -26.58
C ILE A 707 -21.25 -25.17 -25.72
N ASN A 708 -21.81 -26.37 -25.90
CA ASN A 708 -21.37 -27.58 -25.17
C ASN A 708 -21.31 -27.39 -23.63
N GLY A 709 -22.28 -26.68 -23.04
CA GLY A 709 -22.36 -26.43 -21.62
C GLY A 709 -21.42 -25.31 -21.09
N LYS A 710 -20.64 -24.68 -21.97
CA LYS A 710 -19.75 -23.55 -21.63
C LYS A 710 -20.27 -22.27 -22.29
N GLN A 711 -20.29 -21.16 -21.52
CA GLN A 711 -20.65 -19.86 -22.01
C GLN A 711 -19.51 -19.30 -22.86
N GLN A 712 -19.74 -19.09 -24.16
CA GLN A 712 -18.87 -18.30 -25.02
C GLN A 712 -19.04 -16.81 -24.70
N ARG A 713 -17.93 -16.06 -24.67
CA ARG A 713 -17.88 -14.65 -24.30
C ARG A 713 -17.12 -13.87 -25.36
N ILE A 714 -17.78 -12.87 -25.96
CA ILE A 714 -17.18 -12.00 -26.96
C ILE A 714 -17.44 -10.56 -26.54
N VAL A 715 -16.43 -9.70 -26.68
CA VAL A 715 -16.57 -8.24 -26.54
C VAL A 715 -16.23 -7.60 -27.87
N VAL A 716 -17.05 -6.67 -28.31
CA VAL A 716 -16.82 -5.81 -29.49
C VAL A 716 -16.76 -4.38 -29.01
N SER A 717 -15.68 -3.68 -29.35
CA SER A 717 -15.48 -2.25 -29.08
C SER A 717 -15.33 -1.48 -30.38
N GLY A 718 -15.92 -0.28 -30.48
CA GLY A 718 -15.73 0.64 -31.61
C GLY A 718 -14.45 1.48 -31.52
N ASP A 719 -13.64 1.25 -30.50
CA ASP A 719 -12.33 1.89 -30.25
C ASP A 719 -11.32 0.85 -29.83
N ALA A 720 -10.11 0.89 -30.37
CA ALA A 720 -8.99 0.08 -29.94
C ALA A 720 -8.04 0.86 -29.00
N ASP A 721 -8.13 2.18 -28.98
CA ASP A 721 -7.24 3.02 -28.18
C ASP A 721 -7.55 2.96 -26.67
N PHE A 722 -8.73 2.51 -26.22
CA PHE A 722 -9.04 2.38 -24.80
C PHE A 722 -8.09 1.44 -24.03
N LEU A 723 -7.41 0.54 -24.75
CA LEU A 723 -6.37 -0.37 -24.24
C LEU A 723 -4.94 0.11 -24.54
N SER A 724 -4.78 1.25 -25.23
CA SER A 724 -3.49 1.71 -25.72
C SER A 724 -2.58 2.26 -24.61
N ASN A 725 -1.28 2.31 -24.89
CA ASN A 725 -0.29 2.86 -23.98
C ASN A 725 -0.62 4.29 -23.55
N SER A 726 -1.11 5.13 -24.48
CA SER A 726 -1.47 6.53 -24.19
C SER A 726 -2.70 6.67 -23.31
N GLU A 727 -3.75 5.86 -23.52
CA GLU A 727 -4.96 5.92 -22.70
C GLU A 727 -4.74 5.31 -21.32
N LEU A 728 -4.01 4.20 -21.21
CA LEU A 728 -3.68 3.59 -19.94
C LEU A 728 -2.67 4.42 -19.12
N ALA A 729 -1.80 5.21 -19.76
CA ALA A 729 -0.89 6.15 -19.11
C ALA A 729 -1.48 7.54 -18.85
N ARG A 730 -2.75 7.79 -19.25
CA ARG A 730 -3.38 9.11 -19.17
C ARG A 730 -3.45 9.65 -17.74
N GLN A 731 -2.95 10.88 -17.55
CA GLN A 731 -2.89 11.51 -16.22
C GLN A 731 -3.79 12.74 -16.06
N ASN A 732 -4.18 13.37 -17.18
CA ASN A 732 -4.94 14.62 -17.17
C ASN A 732 -6.42 14.46 -16.83
N ILE A 733 -6.94 13.23 -16.84
CA ILE A 733 -8.29 12.85 -16.40
C ILE A 733 -8.23 11.52 -15.66
N ARG A 734 -9.04 11.35 -14.62
CA ARG A 734 -9.23 10.08 -13.95
C ARG A 734 -10.15 9.19 -14.76
N THR A 735 -9.70 8.00 -15.14
CA THR A 735 -10.41 7.08 -16.02
C THR A 735 -10.59 5.71 -15.40
N ALA A 736 -11.63 4.99 -15.81
CA ALA A 736 -11.90 3.60 -15.46
C ALA A 736 -11.28 2.60 -16.47
N ASN A 737 -10.42 3.05 -17.41
CA ASN A 737 -9.90 2.19 -18.49
C ASN A 737 -9.19 0.94 -17.99
N PHE A 738 -8.37 1.07 -16.93
CA PHE A 738 -7.71 -0.09 -16.30
C PHE A 738 -8.68 -1.08 -15.72
N ASP A 739 -9.59 -0.58 -14.91
CA ASP A 739 -10.54 -1.41 -14.18
C ASP A 739 -11.50 -2.09 -15.16
N PHE A 740 -11.90 -1.39 -16.22
CA PHE A 740 -12.70 -1.97 -17.31
C PHE A 740 -11.92 -3.03 -18.10
N SER A 741 -10.67 -2.75 -18.49
CA SER A 741 -9.82 -3.72 -19.18
C SER A 741 -9.61 -4.98 -18.33
N THR A 742 -9.25 -4.79 -17.05
CA THR A 742 -9.05 -5.88 -16.10
C THR A 742 -10.32 -6.71 -15.93
N ALA A 743 -11.49 -6.05 -15.84
CA ALA A 743 -12.78 -6.73 -15.73
C ALA A 743 -13.12 -7.56 -16.98
N VAL A 744 -12.84 -7.04 -18.17
CA VAL A 744 -13.06 -7.76 -19.45
C VAL A 744 -12.17 -9.01 -19.52
N PHE A 745 -10.87 -8.93 -19.18
CA PHE A 745 -9.99 -10.11 -19.19
C PHE A 745 -10.32 -11.08 -18.06
N SER A 746 -10.76 -10.59 -16.90
CA SER A 746 -11.30 -11.44 -15.83
C SER A 746 -12.54 -12.21 -16.31
N TRP A 747 -13.43 -11.53 -17.02
CA TRP A 747 -14.62 -12.16 -17.57
C TRP A 747 -14.26 -13.27 -18.58
N PHE A 748 -13.27 -13.07 -19.44
CA PHE A 748 -12.78 -14.12 -20.35
C PHE A 748 -12.17 -15.33 -19.63
N SER A 749 -11.53 -15.12 -18.48
CA SER A 749 -11.00 -16.20 -17.65
C SER A 749 -12.03 -16.82 -16.68
N TYR A 750 -13.31 -16.46 -16.80
CA TYR A 750 -14.39 -16.90 -15.89
C TYR A 750 -14.16 -16.54 -14.41
N GLY A 751 -13.46 -15.43 -14.17
CA GLY A 751 -13.11 -14.95 -12.84
C GLY A 751 -11.94 -15.68 -12.18
N GLU A 752 -11.20 -16.49 -12.95
CA GLU A 752 -10.02 -17.16 -12.41
C GLU A 752 -8.86 -16.18 -12.18
N PHE A 753 -8.68 -15.20 -13.08
CA PHE A 753 -7.66 -14.15 -13.01
C PHE A 753 -8.21 -12.83 -13.54
N PRO A 754 -7.73 -11.70 -13.04
CA PRO A 754 -6.92 -11.56 -11.83
C PRO A 754 -7.68 -12.03 -10.58
N ILE A 755 -6.94 -12.23 -9.50
CA ILE A 755 -7.55 -12.64 -8.23
C ILE A 755 -8.40 -11.49 -7.68
N ASP A 756 -9.57 -11.84 -7.15
CA ASP A 756 -10.42 -10.87 -6.45
C ASP A 756 -9.74 -10.43 -5.14
N GLY A 757 -8.93 -9.40 -5.24
CA GLY A 757 -8.32 -8.67 -4.12
C GLY A 757 -9.11 -7.42 -3.75
N TYR A 758 -10.36 -7.32 -4.17
CA TYR A 758 -11.20 -6.15 -3.92
C TYR A 758 -11.36 -5.87 -2.43
N ARG A 759 -11.13 -4.62 -2.07
CA ARG A 759 -11.45 -4.06 -0.75
C ARG A 759 -12.39 -2.87 -0.94
N PRO A 760 -13.39 -2.73 -0.07
CA PRO A 760 -14.23 -1.54 -0.13
C PRO A 760 -13.37 -0.28 -0.11
N PRO A 761 -13.72 0.75 -0.89
CA PRO A 761 -13.01 2.01 -0.88
C PRO A 761 -13.07 2.65 0.51
N SER A 762 -12.07 3.48 0.80
CA SER A 762 -12.07 4.26 2.02
C SER A 762 -13.34 5.08 2.15
N VAL A 763 -13.98 5.04 3.31
CA VAL A 763 -15.16 5.85 3.61
C VAL A 763 -14.78 7.24 4.15
N ASP A 764 -13.56 7.42 4.61
CA ASP A 764 -12.99 8.64 5.17
C ASP A 764 -12.25 9.47 4.10
N LYS A 765 -13.01 9.98 3.12
CA LYS A 765 -12.50 10.74 1.97
C LYS A 765 -12.69 12.26 2.11
N ARG A 766 -13.31 12.74 3.18
CA ARG A 766 -13.67 14.16 3.34
C ARG A 766 -13.50 14.63 4.78
N LEU A 767 -13.05 15.87 4.89
CA LEU A 767 -13.10 16.62 6.15
C LEU A 767 -14.42 17.37 6.25
N THR A 768 -14.99 17.41 7.44
CA THR A 768 -16.15 18.24 7.81
C THR A 768 -15.71 19.62 8.32
N LEU A 769 -14.41 19.79 8.52
CA LEU A 769 -13.77 20.98 9.08
C LEU A 769 -13.77 22.14 8.06
N THR A 770 -14.02 23.35 8.55
CA THR A 770 -13.86 24.61 7.80
C THR A 770 -12.66 25.39 8.35
N ASP A 771 -12.23 26.46 7.65
CA ASP A 771 -11.11 27.33 8.12
C ASP A 771 -11.41 27.94 9.49
N GLY A 772 -12.64 28.40 9.73
CA GLY A 772 -13.07 28.87 11.03
C GLY A 772 -13.02 27.79 12.10
N GLY A 773 -13.44 26.57 11.76
CA GLY A 773 -13.36 25.41 12.63
C GLY A 773 -11.91 25.02 12.94
N LEU A 774 -11.00 25.08 11.97
CA LEU A 774 -9.58 24.85 12.18
C LEU A 774 -8.96 25.88 13.14
N ASN A 775 -9.26 27.16 12.95
CA ASN A 775 -8.79 28.21 13.83
C ASN A 775 -9.30 28.01 15.26
N PHE A 776 -10.59 27.71 15.43
CA PHE A 776 -11.14 27.37 16.73
C PHE A 776 -10.44 26.18 17.38
N LEU A 777 -10.16 25.12 16.59
CA LEU A 777 -9.46 23.92 17.04
C LEU A 777 -8.02 24.24 17.50
N LYS A 778 -7.29 25.09 16.75
CA LYS A 778 -5.98 25.59 17.16
C LYS A 778 -6.06 26.35 18.51
N TRP A 779 -7.00 27.28 18.66
CA TRP A 779 -7.20 27.98 19.93
C TRP A 779 -7.57 27.03 21.07
N LEU A 780 -8.40 26.03 20.81
CA LEU A 780 -8.84 25.06 21.81
C LEU A 780 -7.66 24.20 22.30
N LEU A 781 -6.94 23.56 21.36
CA LEU A 781 -5.91 22.56 21.67
C LEU A 781 -4.57 23.18 22.08
N LEU A 782 -4.22 24.36 21.55
CA LEU A 782 -2.92 24.99 21.81
C LEU A 782 -2.98 26.09 22.88
N GLY A 783 -4.18 26.63 23.16
CA GLY A 783 -4.38 27.71 24.10
C GLY A 783 -5.28 27.37 25.28
N ILE A 784 -6.56 27.14 25.02
CA ILE A 784 -7.58 27.01 26.07
C ILE A 784 -7.33 25.79 26.97
N LEU A 785 -7.21 24.61 26.39
CA LEU A 785 -7.03 23.38 27.15
C LEU A 785 -5.70 23.31 27.89
N PRO A 786 -4.54 23.64 27.29
CA PRO A 786 -3.29 23.77 28.04
C PRO A 786 -3.39 24.80 29.19
N GLY A 787 -4.02 25.94 28.95
CA GLY A 787 -4.29 26.97 29.97
C GLY A 787 -5.15 26.45 31.13
N LEU A 788 -6.22 25.71 30.85
CA LEU A 788 -7.05 25.07 31.86
C LEU A 788 -6.29 24.07 32.71
N VAL A 789 -5.48 23.18 32.06
CA VAL A 789 -4.64 22.20 32.77
C VAL A 789 -3.63 22.92 33.66
N LEU A 790 -3.00 24.03 33.20
CA LEU A 790 -2.11 24.86 34.00
C LEU A 790 -2.84 25.48 35.21
N LEU A 791 -4.04 26.03 35.01
CA LEU A 791 -4.83 26.62 36.09
C LEU A 791 -5.20 25.57 37.14
N ILE A 792 -5.67 24.40 36.76
CA ILE A 792 -5.99 23.31 37.68
C ILE A 792 -4.73 22.88 38.45
N GLY A 793 -3.59 22.77 37.77
CA GLY A 793 -2.28 22.49 38.37
C GLY A 793 -1.88 23.54 39.38
N ALA A 794 -1.95 24.81 39.01
CA ALA A 794 -1.62 25.95 39.90
C ALA A 794 -2.50 25.99 41.16
N VAL A 795 -3.82 25.85 40.97
CA VAL A 795 -4.77 25.79 42.10
C VAL A 795 -4.45 24.62 43.05
N THR A 796 -4.14 23.45 42.49
CA THR A 796 -3.82 22.26 43.30
C THR A 796 -2.53 22.46 44.11
N LEU A 797 -1.51 23.06 43.50
CA LEU A 797 -0.23 23.35 44.14
C LEU A 797 -0.34 24.43 45.20
N ILE A 798 -1.12 25.50 44.94
CA ILE A 798 -1.33 26.60 45.91
C ILE A 798 -2.13 26.08 47.11
N ARG A 799 -3.20 25.30 46.91
CA ARG A 799 -3.99 24.73 48.03
C ARG A 799 -3.14 23.83 48.93
N ARG A 800 -2.14 23.11 48.36
CA ARG A 800 -1.19 22.37 49.18
C ARG A 800 -0.30 23.26 50.03
N LYS A 801 0.17 24.41 49.52
CA LYS A 801 1.07 25.30 50.25
C LYS A 801 0.35 26.01 51.45
N ARG A 802 -1.00 26.04 51.39
CA ARG A 802 -1.82 26.64 52.46
C ARG A 802 -2.33 25.63 53.51
N LYS A 803 -2.16 24.29 53.24
CA LYS A 803 -2.36 23.26 54.23
C LYS A 803 -1.01 22.83 54.85
#